data_ea4b41e16a305454e838425d977821b9
#
_entry.id   ea4b41e16a305454e838425d977821b9
#
_cell.length_a   1.000
_cell.length_b   1.000
_cell.length_c   1.000
_cell.angle_alpha   90.00
_cell.angle_beta   90.00
_cell.angle_gamma   90.00
#
_symmetry.space_group_name_H-M   'P 1'
#
loop_
_entity.id
_entity.type
_entity.pdbx_description
1 polymer ?
#
loop_
_entity_poly.entity_id
_entity_poly.type
_entity_poly.pdbx_seq_one_letter_code
_entity_poly.pdbx_strand_id
1 'polypeptide(L)'
;MTQSAFSLSYGDNGIGWLKIDVANEKMNTLQAAFVDQVNDVLAELTHHPELKGLVVYSGKTNNFIAGADIRMLAKCETATEAEALANKGQQLFNALENLPMHVVAAIHGPCLGGGLELALACHSRICTDDDITRLGLPEVQLGLLPGSGGTQRLPRLIGVAHGLELMLTGKQVRAKQALKKGLVDQVVPLSILLQVAEQVALTAKPIRTHSFQDWAMGGNAFGRSVVFDQATKKAQQKARGCYPAIDAILDTVKYGLEKGIEQGLEQEAKVFGNLVMTPESRALRNIFFATTAMKKETGANAEPINIERIAILGGGLMGGGIAHVSAIKAGYVVRIKDITNDGIQHALAYNYAILNKQRQRRIIRKAQLQQQMLRITGSIDYRGIAHADVVIEAVFEDVALKQQMVQEIEANTSEHTIFATNTSSIPIHQIAANAQRPQNIVGLHYFSPVEKMPLVEVIPHATTSATTIATVVALAKKQGKTPIVVADKAGFYVNRILAPYMNEAAQILLAGEPIEHIDTALLNFGFPVGPITLLDEVGVDIGAKISPILVAELGERFATPAMFDVLQQDGRKGRKSGKGFYLYNTDNKDVDKSVYTLLGITPEQQLTEANISIRCTLMMLNEAARCLHEGVIKSARDGDIGAIFGIGFPPFLGGPFSYMDHLGIDLVVDMMRQYSDSHGERFAPCDYLVEMAKTEKRFY
;
A
#
# COMPACT_ATOMS: atom_id res chain seq x y z
N MET A 1 26.71 -15.03 24.58
CA MET A 1 25.70 -16.04 24.22
C MET A 1 24.42 -15.27 23.87
N THR A 2 23.91 -15.39 22.65
CA THR A 2 22.62 -14.81 22.26
C THR A 2 21.53 -15.54 23.03
N GLN A 3 20.70 -14.79 23.75
CA GLN A 3 19.56 -15.35 24.50
C GLN A 3 18.64 -16.10 23.52
N SER A 4 18.27 -17.36 23.86
CA SER A 4 17.36 -18.13 23.02
C SER A 4 16.01 -17.42 22.90
N ALA A 5 15.47 -17.38 21.65
CA ALA A 5 14.14 -16.87 21.39
C ALA A 5 13.02 -17.83 21.81
N PHE A 6 13.38 -19.08 22.09
CA PHE A 6 12.46 -20.15 22.50
C PHE A 6 12.81 -20.58 23.92
N SER A 7 11.81 -20.67 24.77
CA SER A 7 11.96 -21.20 26.13
C SER A 7 10.83 -22.19 26.42
N LEU A 8 11.22 -23.38 26.86
CA LEU A 8 10.32 -24.46 27.26
C LEU A 8 10.21 -24.49 28.80
N SER A 9 9.01 -24.67 29.28
CA SER A 9 8.73 -24.87 30.72
C SER A 9 7.59 -25.90 30.86
N TYR A 10 7.47 -26.47 32.03
CA TYR A 10 6.58 -27.61 32.29
C TYR A 10 5.63 -27.27 33.44
N GLY A 11 4.34 -27.56 33.25
CA GLY A 11 3.32 -27.47 34.28
C GLY A 11 3.13 -28.80 34.99
N ASP A 12 2.68 -28.77 36.26
CA ASP A 12 2.43 -29.96 37.08
C ASP A 12 1.35 -30.90 36.51
N ASN A 13 0.53 -30.39 35.56
CA ASN A 13 -0.56 -31.12 34.92
C ASN A 13 -0.16 -31.87 33.63
N GLY A 14 1.15 -31.88 33.33
CA GLY A 14 1.68 -32.53 32.11
C GLY A 14 1.56 -31.68 30.84
N ILE A 15 1.47 -30.37 30.96
CA ILE A 15 1.51 -29.42 29.85
C ILE A 15 2.89 -28.82 29.69
N GLY A 16 3.46 -28.92 28.49
CA GLY A 16 4.62 -28.16 28.06
C GLY A 16 4.18 -26.74 27.56
N TRP A 17 4.96 -25.73 27.93
CA TRP A 17 4.72 -24.33 27.54
C TRP A 17 5.90 -23.85 26.70
N LEU A 18 5.70 -23.70 25.40
CA LEU A 18 6.72 -23.15 24.49
C LEU A 18 6.46 -21.67 24.26
N LYS A 19 7.27 -20.84 24.94
CA LYS A 19 7.26 -19.39 24.79
C LYS A 19 8.18 -18.96 23.67
N ILE A 20 7.69 -18.09 22.78
CA ILE A 20 8.46 -17.44 21.71
C ILE A 20 8.65 -15.96 22.06
N ASP A 21 9.89 -15.53 22.26
CA ASP A 21 10.22 -14.16 22.70
C ASP A 21 11.58 -13.70 22.14
N VAL A 22 11.59 -13.08 20.98
CA VAL A 22 12.81 -12.57 20.35
C VAL A 22 13.35 -11.38 21.14
N ALA A 23 14.53 -11.55 21.75
CA ALA A 23 15.14 -10.54 22.59
C ALA A 23 15.40 -9.23 21.81
N ASN A 24 15.17 -8.09 22.47
CA ASN A 24 15.39 -6.73 21.95
C ASN A 24 14.57 -6.36 20.71
N GLU A 25 13.58 -7.17 20.30
CA GLU A 25 12.67 -6.87 19.21
C GLU A 25 11.26 -6.58 19.75
N LYS A 26 10.58 -5.60 19.14
CA LYS A 26 9.18 -5.28 19.50
C LYS A 26 8.19 -6.38 19.09
N MET A 27 8.54 -7.17 18.10
CA MET A 27 7.71 -8.24 17.53
C MET A 27 8.54 -9.51 17.34
N ASN A 28 7.89 -10.65 17.46
CA ASN A 28 8.49 -11.92 17.05
C ASN A 28 8.49 -12.03 15.53
N THR A 29 9.66 -12.32 14.96
CA THR A 29 9.83 -12.70 13.54
C THR A 29 10.68 -13.95 13.49
N LEU A 30 10.35 -14.87 12.59
CA LEU A 30 11.13 -16.11 12.44
C LEU A 30 12.42 -15.81 11.67
N GLN A 31 13.55 -16.19 12.28
CA GLN A 31 14.89 -15.98 11.74
C GLN A 31 15.54 -17.32 11.37
N ALA A 32 16.41 -17.32 10.36
CA ALA A 32 17.12 -18.53 9.94
C ALA A 32 17.94 -19.17 11.11
N ALA A 33 18.48 -18.34 11.99
CA ALA A 33 19.22 -18.79 13.19
C ALA A 33 18.36 -19.54 14.24
N PHE A 34 17.01 -19.54 14.08
CA PHE A 34 16.13 -20.23 15.02
C PHE A 34 15.99 -21.73 14.72
N VAL A 35 16.48 -22.20 13.58
CA VAL A 35 16.43 -23.62 13.20
C VAL A 35 17.06 -24.50 14.28
N ASP A 36 18.26 -24.14 14.72
CA ASP A 36 18.97 -24.92 15.76
C ASP A 36 18.25 -24.85 17.10
N GLN A 37 17.77 -23.67 17.50
CA GLN A 37 17.01 -23.50 18.75
C GLN A 37 15.71 -24.31 18.77
N VAL A 38 14.99 -24.38 17.64
CA VAL A 38 13.75 -25.18 17.56
C VAL A 38 14.09 -26.67 17.55
N ASN A 39 15.18 -27.09 16.92
CA ASN A 39 15.66 -28.48 16.98
C ASN A 39 16.02 -28.89 18.42
N ASP A 40 16.69 -28.02 19.18
CA ASP A 40 16.97 -28.25 20.60
C ASP A 40 15.68 -28.43 21.40
N VAL A 41 14.67 -27.57 21.19
CA VAL A 41 13.34 -27.69 21.82
C VAL A 41 12.65 -29.00 21.44
N LEU A 42 12.67 -29.38 20.16
CA LEU A 42 12.08 -30.64 19.70
C LEU A 42 12.79 -31.87 20.30
N ALA A 43 14.13 -31.82 20.39
CA ALA A 43 14.92 -32.85 21.05
C ALA A 43 14.58 -32.95 22.54
N GLU A 44 14.49 -31.81 23.25
CA GLU A 44 14.09 -31.77 24.67
C GLU A 44 12.69 -32.37 24.87
N LEU A 45 11.71 -32.06 24.03
CA LEU A 45 10.36 -32.62 24.11
C LEU A 45 10.33 -34.15 23.96
N THR A 46 11.28 -34.77 23.25
CA THR A 46 11.37 -36.23 23.16
C THR A 46 11.80 -36.90 24.46
N HIS A 47 12.46 -36.17 25.36
CA HIS A 47 12.84 -36.67 26.70
C HIS A 47 11.70 -36.59 27.72
N HIS A 48 10.54 -36.02 27.33
CA HIS A 48 9.37 -35.83 28.18
C HIS A 48 8.13 -36.55 27.63
N PRO A 49 8.15 -37.90 27.53
CA PRO A 49 7.05 -38.68 26.99
C PRO A 49 5.75 -38.61 27.83
N GLU A 50 5.85 -38.13 29.08
CA GLU A 50 4.74 -37.92 30.02
C GLU A 50 3.89 -36.69 29.64
N LEU A 51 4.35 -35.82 28.73
CA LEU A 51 3.60 -34.64 28.32
C LEU A 51 2.33 -35.03 27.58
N LYS A 52 1.21 -34.46 28.03
CA LYS A 52 -0.13 -34.67 27.47
C LYS A 52 -0.44 -33.67 26.39
N GLY A 53 0.16 -32.47 26.45
CA GLY A 53 -0.05 -31.40 25.49
C GLY A 53 1.07 -30.37 25.50
N LEU A 54 1.12 -29.57 24.44
CA LEU A 54 2.05 -28.45 24.27
C LEU A 54 1.29 -27.19 23.90
N VAL A 55 1.50 -26.09 24.63
CA VAL A 55 0.96 -24.76 24.28
C VAL A 55 2.06 -23.88 23.74
N VAL A 56 1.90 -23.40 22.50
CA VAL A 56 2.82 -22.46 21.85
C VAL A 56 2.24 -21.06 21.97
N TYR A 57 2.97 -20.13 22.59
CA TYR A 57 2.50 -18.78 22.84
C TYR A 57 3.62 -17.73 22.71
N SER A 58 3.24 -16.47 22.60
CA SER A 58 4.17 -15.35 22.49
C SER A 58 4.49 -14.72 23.85
N GLY A 59 5.75 -14.38 24.09
CA GLY A 59 6.18 -13.52 25.20
C GLY A 59 5.94 -12.02 24.94
N LYS A 60 5.52 -11.62 23.72
CA LYS A 60 5.23 -10.22 23.39
C LYS A 60 3.79 -9.86 23.75
N THR A 61 3.59 -8.63 24.23
CA THR A 61 2.26 -8.16 24.69
C THR A 61 1.23 -8.06 23.57
N ASN A 62 1.62 -7.69 22.36
CA ASN A 62 0.70 -7.34 21.27
C ASN A 62 1.07 -8.01 19.92
N ASN A 63 1.77 -9.13 19.98
CA ASN A 63 2.21 -9.81 18.75
C ASN A 63 2.36 -11.31 19.02
N PHE A 64 1.81 -12.16 18.15
CA PHE A 64 2.14 -13.58 18.14
C PHE A 64 3.44 -13.79 17.36
N ILE A 65 3.37 -13.82 16.03
CA ILE A 65 4.54 -13.84 15.14
C ILE A 65 4.15 -13.07 13.88
N ALA A 66 4.92 -12.02 13.54
CA ALA A 66 4.63 -11.13 12.42
C ALA A 66 5.10 -11.65 11.04
N GLY A 67 5.61 -12.86 10.97
CA GLY A 67 6.14 -13.51 9.77
C GLY A 67 7.61 -13.87 9.88
N ALA A 68 8.22 -14.25 8.76
CA ALA A 68 9.66 -14.46 8.66
C ALA A 68 10.42 -13.14 8.52
N ASP A 69 11.69 -13.12 8.95
CA ASP A 69 12.58 -11.97 8.71
C ASP A 69 12.98 -11.92 7.23
N ILE A 70 12.35 -11.04 6.48
CA ILE A 70 12.54 -10.90 5.03
C ILE A 70 13.99 -10.53 4.68
N ARG A 71 14.77 -9.95 5.63
CA ARG A 71 16.19 -9.61 5.42
C ARG A 71 17.04 -10.83 5.08
N MET A 72 16.64 -12.02 5.52
CA MET A 72 17.35 -13.26 5.17
C MET A 72 17.22 -13.59 3.68
N LEU A 73 16.10 -13.24 3.04
CA LEU A 73 15.88 -13.46 1.60
C LEU A 73 16.74 -12.51 0.74
N ALA A 74 17.07 -11.33 1.26
CA ALA A 74 17.94 -10.39 0.57
C ALA A 74 19.42 -10.88 0.51
N LYS A 75 19.78 -11.87 1.32
CA LYS A 75 21.12 -12.47 1.36
C LYS A 75 21.24 -13.69 0.44
N CYS A 76 20.15 -14.21 -0.10
CA CYS A 76 20.18 -15.33 -1.03
C CYS A 76 20.64 -14.83 -2.41
N GLU A 77 21.68 -15.45 -2.94
CA GLU A 77 22.23 -15.17 -4.27
C GLU A 77 21.67 -16.13 -5.33
N THR A 78 21.17 -17.29 -4.90
CA THR A 78 20.64 -18.34 -5.78
C THR A 78 19.27 -18.83 -5.35
N ALA A 79 18.50 -19.37 -6.31
CA ALA A 79 17.21 -20.00 -6.03
C ALA A 79 17.35 -21.20 -5.06
N THR A 80 18.44 -21.95 -5.17
CA THR A 80 18.75 -23.10 -4.33
C THR A 80 18.94 -22.69 -2.86
N GLU A 81 19.59 -21.58 -2.59
CA GLU A 81 19.73 -21.07 -1.22
C GLU A 81 18.39 -20.69 -0.60
N ALA A 82 17.53 -20.01 -1.37
CA ALA A 82 16.20 -19.64 -0.92
C ALA A 82 15.29 -20.87 -0.75
N GLU A 83 15.39 -21.87 -1.64
CA GLU A 83 14.72 -23.15 -1.51
C GLU A 83 15.15 -23.89 -0.23
N ALA A 84 16.45 -23.89 0.07
CA ALA A 84 16.98 -24.51 1.29
C ALA A 84 16.41 -23.85 2.58
N LEU A 85 16.19 -22.53 2.58
CA LEU A 85 15.51 -21.85 3.68
C LEU A 85 14.06 -22.31 3.85
N ALA A 86 13.31 -22.43 2.75
CA ALA A 86 11.94 -22.95 2.76
C ALA A 86 11.88 -24.37 3.29
N ASN A 87 12.74 -25.26 2.77
CA ASN A 87 12.85 -26.66 3.21
C ASN A 87 13.12 -26.79 4.72
N LYS A 88 14.02 -25.98 5.28
CA LYS A 88 14.28 -25.94 6.72
C LYS A 88 13.02 -25.56 7.52
N GLY A 89 12.30 -24.53 7.08
CA GLY A 89 11.05 -24.12 7.70
C GLY A 89 9.98 -25.24 7.66
N GLN A 90 9.83 -25.90 6.51
CA GLN A 90 8.92 -27.02 6.34
C GLN A 90 9.28 -28.21 7.27
N GLN A 91 10.55 -28.56 7.35
CA GLN A 91 11.02 -29.64 8.22
C GLN A 91 10.70 -29.39 9.70
N LEU A 92 10.94 -28.15 10.19
CA LEU A 92 10.61 -27.77 11.56
C LEU A 92 9.11 -27.84 11.84
N PHE A 93 8.28 -27.37 10.91
CA PHE A 93 6.83 -27.37 11.07
C PHE A 93 6.25 -28.79 10.91
N ASN A 94 6.81 -29.61 10.04
CA ASN A 94 6.47 -31.04 9.98
C ASN A 94 6.80 -31.77 11.29
N ALA A 95 7.95 -31.48 11.89
CA ALA A 95 8.32 -32.08 13.18
C ALA A 95 7.35 -31.66 14.30
N LEU A 96 6.93 -30.39 14.32
CA LEU A 96 5.93 -29.87 15.28
C LEU A 96 4.57 -30.56 15.09
N GLU A 97 4.11 -30.72 13.84
CA GLU A 97 2.85 -31.38 13.48
C GLU A 97 2.82 -32.86 13.87
N ASN A 98 3.99 -33.52 13.80
CA ASN A 98 4.14 -34.94 14.09
C ASN A 98 4.39 -35.25 15.57
N LEU A 99 4.46 -34.24 16.46
CA LEU A 99 4.61 -34.50 17.90
C LEU A 99 3.47 -35.40 18.41
N PRO A 100 3.73 -36.34 19.32
CA PRO A 100 2.72 -37.27 19.82
C PRO A 100 1.61 -36.60 20.63
N MET A 101 1.93 -35.52 21.36
CA MET A 101 0.98 -34.78 22.17
C MET A 101 0.16 -33.77 21.36
N HIS A 102 -0.93 -33.28 21.95
CA HIS A 102 -1.77 -32.23 21.33
C HIS A 102 -1.06 -30.86 21.41
N VAL A 103 -0.71 -30.28 20.27
CA VAL A 103 -0.06 -28.97 20.15
C VAL A 103 -1.11 -27.89 19.87
N VAL A 104 -1.16 -26.85 20.70
CA VAL A 104 -2.13 -25.74 20.62
C VAL A 104 -1.42 -24.40 20.45
N ALA A 105 -1.73 -23.65 19.41
CA ALA A 105 -1.28 -22.28 19.24
C ALA A 105 -2.22 -21.31 19.99
N ALA A 106 -1.70 -20.56 20.96
CA ALA A 106 -2.40 -19.50 21.69
C ALA A 106 -2.02 -18.13 21.08
N ILE A 107 -2.91 -17.57 20.25
CA ILE A 107 -2.64 -16.46 19.37
C ILE A 107 -3.21 -15.15 19.91
N HIS A 108 -2.35 -14.16 20.16
CA HIS A 108 -2.74 -12.79 20.44
C HIS A 108 -1.94 -11.81 19.58
N GLY A 109 -2.62 -10.87 18.88
CA GLY A 109 -2.02 -9.94 17.95
C GLY A 109 -1.77 -10.53 16.55
N PRO A 110 -0.88 -9.93 15.74
CA PRO A 110 -0.56 -10.39 14.38
C PRO A 110 0.03 -11.81 14.37
N CYS A 111 -0.56 -12.67 13.53
CA CYS A 111 -0.14 -14.04 13.20
C CYS A 111 -0.09 -14.14 11.68
N LEU A 112 1.03 -13.77 11.08
CA LEU A 112 1.15 -13.53 9.65
C LEU A 112 2.28 -14.34 9.04
N GLY A 113 2.13 -14.72 7.76
CA GLY A 113 3.16 -15.42 7.00
C GLY A 113 3.65 -16.67 7.71
N GLY A 114 4.96 -16.83 7.86
CA GLY A 114 5.55 -17.94 8.60
C GLY A 114 4.99 -18.15 10.01
N GLY A 115 4.48 -17.08 10.66
CA GLY A 115 3.80 -17.19 11.95
C GLY A 115 2.46 -17.90 11.85
N LEU A 116 1.71 -17.69 10.76
CA LEU A 116 0.51 -18.45 10.50
C LEU A 116 0.86 -19.87 10.05
N GLU A 117 1.92 -20.07 9.27
CA GLU A 117 2.38 -21.40 8.85
C GLU A 117 2.76 -22.28 10.05
N LEU A 118 3.46 -21.70 11.06
CA LEU A 118 3.69 -22.37 12.35
C LEU A 118 2.37 -22.72 13.06
N ALA A 119 1.42 -21.77 13.11
CA ALA A 119 0.13 -22.03 13.72
C ALA A 119 -0.69 -23.10 12.96
N LEU A 120 -0.55 -23.18 11.63
CA LEU A 120 -1.17 -24.23 10.82
C LEU A 120 -0.57 -25.62 11.09
N ALA A 121 0.70 -25.69 11.48
CA ALA A 121 1.36 -26.92 11.91
C ALA A 121 0.94 -27.38 13.33
N CYS A 122 0.40 -26.48 14.15
CA CYS A 122 -0.23 -26.87 15.41
C CYS A 122 -1.56 -27.60 15.18
N HIS A 123 -1.93 -28.52 16.09
CA HIS A 123 -3.16 -29.29 15.97
C HIS A 123 -4.41 -28.44 16.19
N SER A 124 -4.36 -27.49 17.15
CA SER A 124 -5.43 -26.53 17.42
C SER A 124 -4.92 -25.08 17.49
N ARG A 125 -5.80 -24.14 17.22
CA ARG A 125 -5.51 -22.69 17.20
C ARG A 125 -6.59 -21.96 17.97
N ILE A 126 -6.21 -21.23 19.01
CA ILE A 126 -7.10 -20.38 19.80
C ILE A 126 -6.60 -18.96 19.65
N CYS A 127 -7.46 -18.02 19.36
CA CYS A 127 -7.06 -16.63 19.24
C CYS A 127 -7.92 -15.69 20.08
N THR A 128 -7.39 -14.50 20.35
CA THR A 128 -8.14 -13.47 21.07
C THR A 128 -9.11 -12.75 20.17
N ASP A 129 -10.21 -12.20 20.76
CA ASP A 129 -11.21 -11.35 20.10
C ASP A 129 -10.74 -9.90 19.90
N ASP A 130 -9.52 -9.59 20.30
CA ASP A 130 -8.93 -8.26 20.18
C ASP A 130 -8.83 -7.79 18.72
N ASP A 131 -9.03 -6.50 18.51
CA ASP A 131 -8.97 -5.89 17.18
C ASP A 131 -7.56 -5.91 16.56
N ILE A 132 -6.50 -6.05 17.35
CA ILE A 132 -5.12 -6.21 16.83
C ILE A 132 -4.84 -7.62 16.32
N THR A 133 -5.63 -8.63 16.71
CA THR A 133 -5.43 -10.01 16.27
C THR A 133 -5.84 -10.15 14.81
N ARG A 134 -4.85 -10.49 13.98
CA ARG A 134 -4.96 -10.65 12.53
C ARG A 134 -4.23 -11.91 12.11
N LEU A 135 -4.86 -12.69 11.25
CA LEU A 135 -4.28 -13.89 10.68
C LEU A 135 -4.26 -13.80 9.16
N GLY A 136 -3.19 -14.22 8.51
CA GLY A 136 -3.09 -14.19 7.04
C GLY A 136 -1.74 -14.65 6.51
N LEU A 137 -1.71 -14.91 5.19
CA LEU A 137 -0.50 -15.23 4.41
C LEU A 137 -0.29 -14.11 3.38
N PRO A 138 0.45 -13.04 3.73
CA PRO A 138 0.61 -11.87 2.88
C PRO A 138 1.78 -11.97 1.89
N GLU A 139 2.41 -13.12 1.69
CA GLU A 139 3.63 -13.34 0.91
C GLU A 139 3.47 -12.85 -0.54
N VAL A 140 2.28 -12.97 -1.13
CA VAL A 140 1.98 -12.46 -2.49
C VAL A 140 2.25 -10.96 -2.63
N GLN A 141 2.13 -10.18 -1.55
CA GLN A 141 2.43 -8.75 -1.53
C GLN A 141 3.94 -8.46 -1.66
N LEU A 142 4.77 -9.50 -1.48
CA LEU A 142 6.21 -9.49 -1.65
C LEU A 142 6.65 -10.22 -2.93
N GLY A 143 5.69 -10.57 -3.81
CA GLY A 143 5.95 -11.37 -4.99
C GLY A 143 6.39 -12.80 -4.68
N LEU A 144 5.95 -13.36 -3.55
CA LEU A 144 6.29 -14.69 -3.06
C LEU A 144 5.02 -15.52 -2.83
N LEU A 145 5.19 -16.83 -2.68
CA LEU A 145 4.19 -17.72 -2.09
C LEU A 145 4.58 -18.05 -0.63
N PRO A 146 3.66 -18.56 0.21
CA PRO A 146 4.00 -19.13 1.51
C PRO A 146 4.97 -20.31 1.33
N GLY A 147 6.14 -20.27 1.98
CA GLY A 147 7.23 -21.22 1.71
C GLY A 147 7.45 -22.30 2.78
N SER A 148 6.70 -22.25 3.89
CA SER A 148 6.88 -23.21 5.00
C SER A 148 5.67 -24.15 5.20
N GLY A 149 4.97 -24.46 4.12
CA GLY A 149 3.84 -25.41 4.08
C GLY A 149 2.48 -24.72 4.04
N GLY A 150 2.44 -23.40 3.93
CA GLY A 150 1.18 -22.64 3.89
C GLY A 150 0.31 -22.95 2.68
N THR A 151 0.91 -23.16 1.50
CA THR A 151 0.16 -23.52 0.28
C THR A 151 -0.47 -24.89 0.39
N GLN A 152 0.05 -25.76 1.27
CA GLN A 152 -0.42 -27.11 1.44
C GLN A 152 -1.39 -27.26 2.62
N ARG A 153 -1.07 -26.65 3.78
CA ARG A 153 -1.87 -26.78 5.00
C ARG A 153 -3.14 -25.92 4.98
N LEU A 154 -3.05 -24.67 4.49
CA LEU A 154 -4.18 -23.76 4.54
C LEU A 154 -5.39 -24.23 3.72
N PRO A 155 -5.25 -24.64 2.44
CA PRO A 155 -6.39 -25.14 1.66
C PRO A 155 -7.00 -26.43 2.22
N ARG A 156 -6.19 -27.27 2.85
CA ARG A 156 -6.67 -28.50 3.52
C ARG A 156 -7.41 -28.20 4.82
N LEU A 157 -7.08 -27.08 5.47
CA LEU A 157 -7.75 -26.69 6.72
C LEU A 157 -9.08 -25.98 6.51
N ILE A 158 -9.11 -24.96 5.62
CA ILE A 158 -10.28 -24.08 5.45
C ILE A 158 -10.98 -24.20 4.10
N GLY A 159 -10.62 -25.22 3.32
CA GLY A 159 -11.11 -25.41 1.95
C GLY A 159 -10.33 -24.61 0.91
N VAL A 160 -10.31 -25.14 -0.32
CA VAL A 160 -9.49 -24.62 -1.44
C VAL A 160 -9.84 -23.15 -1.78
N ALA A 161 -11.15 -22.85 -1.87
CA ALA A 161 -11.60 -21.50 -2.25
C ALA A 161 -11.19 -20.42 -1.25
N HIS A 162 -11.32 -20.71 0.05
CA HIS A 162 -10.90 -19.76 1.11
C HIS A 162 -9.37 -19.67 1.21
N GLY A 163 -8.66 -20.80 1.05
CA GLY A 163 -7.20 -20.83 1.04
C GLY A 163 -6.63 -19.96 -0.09
N LEU A 164 -7.12 -20.17 -1.31
CA LEU A 164 -6.73 -19.36 -2.46
C LEU A 164 -7.09 -17.86 -2.28
N GLU A 165 -8.30 -17.53 -1.76
CA GLU A 165 -8.66 -16.14 -1.46
C GLU A 165 -7.61 -15.46 -0.58
N LEU A 166 -7.19 -16.11 0.51
CA LEU A 166 -6.23 -15.51 1.45
C LEU A 166 -4.83 -15.39 0.84
N MET A 167 -4.33 -16.42 0.15
CA MET A 167 -2.99 -16.42 -0.42
C MET A 167 -2.86 -15.47 -1.62
N LEU A 168 -3.84 -15.47 -2.55
CA LEU A 168 -3.79 -14.63 -3.76
C LEU A 168 -4.01 -13.14 -3.47
N THR A 169 -4.63 -12.80 -2.34
CA THR A 169 -4.88 -11.39 -1.98
C THR A 169 -3.97 -10.87 -0.88
N GLY A 170 -3.29 -11.74 -0.14
CA GLY A 170 -2.56 -11.39 1.07
C GLY A 170 -3.44 -10.81 2.19
N LYS A 171 -4.75 -11.07 2.13
CA LYS A 171 -5.73 -10.49 3.05
C LYS A 171 -5.58 -11.06 4.45
N GLN A 172 -5.57 -10.16 5.43
CA GLN A 172 -5.61 -10.52 6.84
C GLN A 172 -7.05 -10.58 7.33
N VAL A 173 -7.40 -11.63 8.06
CA VAL A 173 -8.73 -11.83 8.64
C VAL A 173 -8.72 -11.56 10.15
N ARG A 174 -9.81 -11.01 10.67
CA ARG A 174 -10.03 -10.82 12.11
C ARG A 174 -10.51 -12.11 12.76
N ALA A 175 -10.37 -12.22 14.08
CA ALA A 175 -10.72 -13.41 14.87
C ALA A 175 -12.08 -14.03 14.51
N LYS A 176 -13.15 -13.23 14.47
CA LYS A 176 -14.51 -13.72 14.10
C LYS A 176 -14.59 -14.27 12.67
N GLN A 177 -13.83 -13.68 11.72
CA GLN A 177 -13.79 -14.17 10.36
C GLN A 177 -12.94 -15.45 10.26
N ALA A 178 -11.85 -15.51 11.03
CA ALA A 178 -11.00 -16.69 11.13
C ALA A 178 -11.80 -17.89 11.68
N LEU A 179 -12.57 -17.69 12.76
CA LEU A 179 -13.47 -18.70 13.32
C LEU A 179 -14.50 -19.17 12.29
N LYS A 180 -15.17 -18.22 11.62
CA LYS A 180 -16.19 -18.56 10.61
C LYS A 180 -15.63 -19.38 9.43
N LYS A 181 -14.36 -19.15 9.08
CA LYS A 181 -13.66 -19.88 8.01
C LYS A 181 -13.04 -21.22 8.48
N GLY A 182 -13.09 -21.52 9.78
CA GLY A 182 -12.41 -22.69 10.34
C GLY A 182 -10.89 -22.56 10.47
N LEU A 183 -10.35 -21.32 10.33
CA LEU A 183 -8.93 -21.07 10.46
C LEU A 183 -8.46 -21.16 11.92
N VAL A 184 -9.33 -20.83 12.87
CA VAL A 184 -9.13 -21.01 14.31
C VAL A 184 -10.29 -21.81 14.90
N ASP A 185 -10.02 -22.54 15.98
CA ASP A 185 -10.97 -23.43 16.62
C ASP A 185 -11.83 -22.67 17.67
N GLN A 186 -11.22 -21.69 18.34
CA GLN A 186 -11.93 -20.86 19.34
C GLN A 186 -11.45 -19.41 19.31
N VAL A 187 -12.34 -18.50 19.76
CA VAL A 187 -12.06 -17.07 19.96
C VAL A 187 -12.44 -16.69 21.38
N VAL A 188 -11.49 -16.18 22.14
CA VAL A 188 -11.65 -15.91 23.59
C VAL A 188 -11.10 -14.53 23.96
N PRO A 189 -11.51 -13.92 25.09
CA PRO A 189 -10.84 -12.76 25.65
C PRO A 189 -9.37 -13.07 26.03
N LEU A 190 -8.49 -12.06 25.95
CA LEU A 190 -7.06 -12.20 26.29
C LEU A 190 -6.83 -12.78 27.68
N SER A 191 -7.65 -12.35 28.67
CA SER A 191 -7.52 -12.75 30.07
C SER A 191 -7.62 -14.26 30.32
N ILE A 192 -8.24 -15.01 29.43
CA ILE A 192 -8.44 -16.47 29.56
C ILE A 192 -7.74 -17.27 28.45
N LEU A 193 -7.00 -16.61 27.54
CA LEU A 193 -6.40 -17.26 26.38
C LEU A 193 -5.55 -18.48 26.77
N LEU A 194 -4.60 -18.28 27.67
CA LEU A 194 -3.68 -19.37 28.08
C LEU A 194 -4.40 -20.48 28.83
N GLN A 195 -5.37 -20.14 29.69
CA GLN A 195 -6.17 -21.13 30.43
C GLN A 195 -6.98 -22.01 29.46
N VAL A 196 -7.61 -21.42 28.43
CA VAL A 196 -8.37 -22.19 27.43
C VAL A 196 -7.43 -23.03 26.56
N ALA A 197 -6.26 -22.46 26.17
CA ALA A 197 -5.26 -23.20 25.40
C ALA A 197 -4.75 -24.44 26.15
N GLU A 198 -4.51 -24.31 27.46
CA GLU A 198 -4.14 -25.39 28.35
C GLU A 198 -5.23 -26.48 28.40
N GLN A 199 -6.47 -26.08 28.64
CA GLN A 199 -7.60 -27.02 28.66
C GLN A 199 -7.74 -27.79 27.35
N VAL A 200 -7.58 -27.12 26.20
CA VAL A 200 -7.63 -27.77 24.88
C VAL A 200 -6.44 -28.69 24.69
N ALA A 201 -5.24 -28.31 25.12
CA ALA A 201 -4.05 -29.16 25.01
C ALA A 201 -4.14 -30.46 25.81
N LEU A 202 -4.97 -30.51 26.85
CA LEU A 202 -5.27 -31.73 27.63
C LEU A 202 -6.28 -32.66 26.95
N THR A 203 -6.94 -32.22 25.87
CA THR A 203 -7.87 -33.07 25.11
C THR A 203 -7.13 -33.89 24.05
N ALA A 204 -7.79 -34.91 23.50
CA ALA A 204 -7.27 -35.65 22.35
C ALA A 204 -7.10 -34.72 21.13
N LYS A 205 -6.11 -35.04 20.29
CA LYS A 205 -5.92 -34.33 19.02
C LYS A 205 -7.21 -34.31 18.19
N PRO A 206 -7.59 -33.17 17.58
CA PRO A 206 -8.81 -33.11 16.78
C PRO A 206 -8.67 -33.97 15.52
N ILE A 207 -9.66 -34.81 15.27
CA ILE A 207 -9.82 -35.50 13.98
C ILE A 207 -10.59 -34.54 13.06
N ARG A 208 -9.93 -34.01 12.04
CA ARG A 208 -10.55 -33.08 11.11
C ARG A 208 -11.31 -33.83 10.01
N THR A 209 -12.60 -33.60 9.95
CA THR A 209 -13.47 -34.07 8.87
C THR A 209 -13.83 -32.91 7.96
N HIS A 210 -13.70 -33.12 6.66
CA HIS A 210 -14.13 -32.12 5.67
C HIS A 210 -15.66 -32.15 5.53
N SER A 211 -16.26 -30.94 5.44
CA SER A 211 -17.68 -30.83 5.16
C SER A 211 -18.01 -31.31 3.73
N PHE A 212 -19.28 -31.66 3.47
CA PHE A 212 -19.73 -31.96 2.11
C PHE A 212 -19.47 -30.79 1.14
N GLN A 213 -19.56 -29.54 1.61
CA GLN A 213 -19.25 -28.36 0.80
C GLN A 213 -17.76 -28.29 0.44
N ASP A 214 -16.86 -28.60 1.37
CA ASP A 214 -15.41 -28.64 1.11
C ASP A 214 -15.07 -29.74 0.12
N TRP A 215 -15.71 -30.91 0.26
CA TRP A 215 -15.58 -31.99 -0.70
C TRP A 215 -16.11 -31.59 -2.09
N ALA A 216 -17.29 -31.02 -2.18
CA ALA A 216 -17.90 -30.55 -3.43
C ALA A 216 -17.09 -29.49 -4.15
N MET A 217 -16.49 -28.54 -3.40
CA MET A 217 -15.76 -27.38 -3.92
C MET A 217 -14.25 -27.61 -4.10
N GLY A 218 -13.68 -28.66 -3.56
CA GLY A 218 -12.24 -28.89 -3.62
C GLY A 218 -11.78 -30.33 -3.47
N GLY A 219 -12.61 -31.21 -2.92
CA GLY A 219 -12.31 -32.61 -2.68
C GLY A 219 -12.38 -33.50 -3.92
N ASN A 220 -13.00 -33.05 -5.01
CA ASN A 220 -13.10 -33.80 -6.27
C ASN A 220 -12.54 -33.00 -7.45
N ALA A 221 -12.16 -33.66 -8.55
CA ALA A 221 -11.50 -33.04 -9.70
C ALA A 221 -12.36 -31.96 -10.38
N PHE A 222 -13.67 -32.17 -10.50
CA PHE A 222 -14.57 -31.21 -11.14
C PHE A 222 -14.73 -29.92 -10.28
N GLY A 223 -15.02 -30.09 -8.99
CA GLY A 223 -15.12 -28.94 -8.07
C GLY A 223 -13.82 -28.12 -8.00
N ARG A 224 -12.67 -28.82 -7.98
CA ARG A 224 -11.35 -28.16 -8.07
C ARG A 224 -11.22 -27.31 -9.32
N SER A 225 -11.52 -27.87 -10.52
CA SER A 225 -11.42 -27.12 -11.78
C SER A 225 -12.22 -25.83 -11.73
N VAL A 226 -13.48 -25.88 -11.28
CA VAL A 226 -14.36 -24.70 -11.19
C VAL A 226 -13.77 -23.64 -10.22
N VAL A 227 -13.26 -24.06 -9.06
CA VAL A 227 -12.66 -23.13 -8.08
C VAL A 227 -11.39 -22.49 -8.62
N PHE A 228 -10.51 -23.28 -9.25
CA PHE A 228 -9.27 -22.74 -9.85
C PHE A 228 -9.57 -21.81 -11.00
N ASP A 229 -10.48 -22.14 -11.92
CA ASP A 229 -10.86 -21.28 -13.05
C ASP A 229 -11.40 -19.94 -12.57
N GLN A 230 -12.27 -19.93 -11.56
CA GLN A 230 -12.78 -18.68 -10.97
C GLN A 230 -11.70 -17.89 -10.24
N ALA A 231 -10.80 -18.57 -9.50
CA ALA A 231 -9.70 -17.92 -8.80
C ALA A 231 -8.73 -17.28 -9.79
N THR A 232 -8.33 -18.02 -10.83
CA THR A 232 -7.45 -17.53 -11.92
C THR A 232 -8.07 -16.33 -12.61
N LYS A 233 -9.31 -16.44 -13.08
CA LYS A 233 -9.99 -15.32 -13.75
C LYS A 233 -10.04 -14.06 -12.89
N LYS A 234 -10.38 -14.21 -11.60
CA LYS A 234 -10.47 -13.08 -10.66
C LYS A 234 -9.10 -12.49 -10.31
N ALA A 235 -8.07 -13.31 -10.20
CA ALA A 235 -6.71 -12.87 -9.93
C ALA A 235 -6.10 -12.15 -11.14
N GLN A 236 -6.22 -12.75 -12.34
CA GLN A 236 -5.69 -12.19 -13.57
C GLN A 236 -6.39 -10.89 -14.01
N GLN A 237 -7.67 -10.70 -13.71
CA GLN A 237 -8.35 -9.42 -13.93
C GLN A 237 -7.64 -8.23 -13.24
N LYS A 238 -6.96 -8.48 -12.11
CA LYS A 238 -6.24 -7.45 -11.36
C LYS A 238 -4.75 -7.44 -11.66
N ALA A 239 -4.17 -8.61 -11.79
CA ALA A 239 -2.73 -8.78 -11.95
C ALA A 239 -2.25 -8.62 -13.39
N ARG A 240 -3.11 -8.87 -14.38
CA ARG A 240 -2.83 -8.78 -15.83
C ARG A 240 -1.55 -9.49 -16.28
N GLY A 241 -1.19 -10.58 -15.58
CA GLY A 241 0.05 -11.32 -15.86
C GLY A 241 1.34 -10.71 -15.31
N CYS A 242 1.27 -9.56 -14.62
CA CYS A 242 2.44 -8.85 -14.12
C CYS A 242 3.03 -9.38 -12.81
N TYR A 243 2.42 -10.37 -12.19
CA TYR A 243 2.82 -10.89 -10.87
C TYR A 243 2.99 -12.42 -10.89
N PRO A 244 4.20 -12.93 -11.17
CA PRO A 244 4.46 -14.38 -11.28
C PRO A 244 4.03 -15.20 -10.05
N ALA A 245 4.07 -14.61 -8.86
CA ALA A 245 3.65 -15.26 -7.64
C ALA A 245 2.18 -15.71 -7.64
N ILE A 246 1.31 -15.06 -8.40
CA ILE A 246 -0.12 -15.42 -8.49
C ILE A 246 -0.29 -16.77 -9.17
N ASP A 247 0.31 -16.95 -10.33
CA ASP A 247 0.24 -18.21 -11.08
C ASP A 247 0.99 -19.30 -10.32
N ALA A 248 2.13 -18.98 -9.72
CA ALA A 248 2.90 -19.87 -8.89
C ALA A 248 2.11 -20.42 -7.68
N ILE A 249 1.31 -19.58 -7.00
CA ILE A 249 0.43 -20.01 -5.91
C ILE A 249 -0.64 -20.97 -6.43
N LEU A 250 -1.31 -20.63 -7.55
CA LEU A 250 -2.35 -21.45 -8.14
C LEU A 250 -1.81 -22.84 -8.51
N ASP A 251 -0.69 -22.89 -9.22
CA ASP A 251 -0.07 -24.13 -9.69
C ASP A 251 0.44 -24.99 -8.54
N THR A 252 1.10 -24.37 -7.54
CA THR A 252 1.63 -25.10 -6.38
C THR A 252 0.52 -25.71 -5.52
N VAL A 253 -0.57 -24.98 -5.28
CA VAL A 253 -1.72 -25.50 -4.54
C VAL A 253 -2.39 -26.64 -5.32
N LYS A 254 -2.60 -26.46 -6.64
CA LYS A 254 -3.18 -27.47 -7.51
C LYS A 254 -2.33 -28.75 -7.50
N TYR A 255 -1.03 -28.61 -7.71
CA TYR A 255 -0.08 -29.72 -7.73
C TYR A 255 -0.12 -30.53 -6.43
N GLY A 256 -0.07 -29.86 -5.26
CA GLY A 256 -0.09 -30.55 -3.98
C GLY A 256 -1.43 -31.23 -3.65
N LEU A 257 -2.56 -30.69 -4.15
CA LEU A 257 -3.87 -31.33 -4.03
C LEU A 257 -4.00 -32.59 -4.92
N GLU A 258 -3.27 -32.64 -6.03
CA GLU A 258 -3.29 -33.79 -6.98
C GLU A 258 -2.27 -34.85 -6.62
N LYS A 259 -1.10 -34.47 -6.14
CA LYS A 259 0.06 -35.36 -5.91
C LYS A 259 0.28 -35.73 -4.45
N GLY A 260 -0.38 -35.05 -3.53
CA GLY A 260 -0.20 -35.25 -2.09
C GLY A 260 0.63 -34.19 -1.42
N ILE A 261 0.61 -34.16 -0.08
CA ILE A 261 1.21 -33.10 0.72
C ILE A 261 2.74 -33.08 0.61
N GLU A 262 3.39 -34.23 0.59
CA GLU A 262 4.85 -34.34 0.53
C GLU A 262 5.40 -33.74 -0.76
N GLN A 263 4.90 -34.18 -1.92
CA GLN A 263 5.29 -33.63 -3.22
C GLN A 263 4.88 -32.15 -3.36
N GLY A 264 3.75 -31.77 -2.74
CA GLY A 264 3.31 -30.37 -2.69
C GLY A 264 4.27 -29.48 -1.92
N LEU A 265 4.84 -29.96 -0.81
CA LEU A 265 5.86 -29.24 -0.03
C LEU A 265 7.18 -29.09 -0.81
N GLU A 266 7.65 -30.16 -1.47
CA GLU A 266 8.83 -30.09 -2.33
C GLU A 266 8.66 -29.05 -3.44
N GLN A 267 7.51 -29.09 -4.12
CA GLN A 267 7.17 -28.12 -5.17
C GLN A 267 7.09 -26.69 -4.60
N GLU A 268 6.49 -26.49 -3.43
CA GLU A 268 6.39 -25.20 -2.75
C GLU A 268 7.77 -24.59 -2.50
N ALA A 269 8.71 -25.37 -1.93
CA ALA A 269 10.06 -24.89 -1.63
C ALA A 269 10.83 -24.50 -2.90
N LYS A 270 10.76 -25.35 -3.94
CA LYS A 270 11.39 -25.07 -5.24
C LYS A 270 10.85 -23.79 -5.89
N VAL A 271 9.53 -23.65 -5.94
CA VAL A 271 8.87 -22.47 -6.53
C VAL A 271 9.15 -21.20 -5.70
N PHE A 272 9.16 -21.32 -4.36
CA PHE A 272 9.57 -20.25 -3.48
C PHE A 272 10.98 -19.74 -3.81
N GLY A 273 11.95 -20.66 -3.96
CA GLY A 273 13.31 -20.35 -4.35
C GLY A 273 13.38 -19.53 -5.65
N ASN A 274 12.65 -19.99 -6.67
CA ASN A 274 12.59 -19.30 -7.96
C ASN A 274 11.98 -17.90 -7.83
N LEU A 275 10.88 -17.74 -7.09
CA LEU A 275 10.21 -16.45 -6.90
C LEU A 275 11.10 -15.42 -6.18
N VAL A 276 11.91 -15.85 -5.21
CA VAL A 276 12.86 -14.96 -4.50
C VAL A 276 13.83 -14.29 -5.47
N MET A 277 14.20 -14.96 -6.58
CA MET A 277 15.12 -14.44 -7.58
C MET A 277 14.47 -13.52 -8.62
N THR A 278 13.13 -13.48 -8.71
CA THR A 278 12.45 -12.65 -9.70
C THR A 278 12.63 -11.15 -9.44
N PRO A 279 12.74 -10.33 -10.50
CA PRO A 279 12.81 -8.87 -10.36
C PRO A 279 11.58 -8.29 -9.67
N GLU A 280 10.39 -8.85 -9.91
CA GLU A 280 9.13 -8.43 -9.27
C GLU A 280 9.17 -8.64 -7.76
N SER A 281 9.64 -9.79 -7.30
CA SER A 281 9.80 -10.03 -5.85
C SER A 281 10.85 -9.11 -5.24
N ARG A 282 11.96 -8.87 -5.93
CA ARG A 282 12.99 -7.92 -5.47
C ARG A 282 12.42 -6.51 -5.32
N ALA A 283 11.70 -6.04 -6.33
CA ALA A 283 11.04 -4.74 -6.33
C ALA A 283 10.05 -4.59 -5.15
N LEU A 284 9.16 -5.56 -4.98
CA LEU A 284 8.15 -5.55 -3.90
C LEU A 284 8.78 -5.63 -2.50
N ARG A 285 9.85 -6.41 -2.33
CA ARG A 285 10.61 -6.45 -1.06
C ARG A 285 11.31 -5.13 -0.79
N ASN A 286 11.89 -4.47 -1.80
CA ASN A 286 12.50 -3.15 -1.65
C ASN A 286 11.48 -2.10 -1.22
N ILE A 287 10.26 -2.10 -1.77
CA ILE A 287 9.15 -1.24 -1.33
C ILE A 287 8.81 -1.51 0.15
N PHE A 288 8.78 -2.78 0.55
CA PHE A 288 8.52 -3.14 1.95
C PHE A 288 9.62 -2.61 2.88
N PHE A 289 10.90 -2.74 2.51
CA PHE A 289 12.01 -2.20 3.30
C PHE A 289 11.98 -0.68 3.35
N ALA A 290 11.77 -0.03 2.20
CA ALA A 290 11.66 1.42 2.11
C ALA A 290 10.55 1.97 3.03
N THR A 291 9.34 1.44 2.92
CA THR A 291 8.21 1.86 3.74
C THR A 291 8.40 1.57 5.22
N THR A 292 9.11 0.49 5.56
CA THR A 292 9.45 0.15 6.95
C THR A 292 10.49 1.12 7.53
N ALA A 293 11.50 1.50 6.76
CA ALA A 293 12.49 2.50 7.16
C ALA A 293 11.82 3.87 7.36
N MET A 294 11.00 4.31 6.40
CA MET A 294 10.30 5.59 6.44
C MET A 294 9.38 5.75 7.66
N LYS A 295 8.86 4.67 8.23
CA LYS A 295 8.09 4.72 9.49
C LYS A 295 8.89 5.28 10.67
N LYS A 296 10.22 5.16 10.66
CA LYS A 296 11.11 5.63 11.73
C LYS A 296 11.63 7.07 11.50
N GLU A 297 11.57 7.57 10.27
CA GLU A 297 12.10 8.87 9.90
C GLU A 297 11.18 10.01 10.37
N THR A 298 11.75 11.09 10.86
CA THR A 298 11.01 12.28 11.36
C THR A 298 10.87 13.37 10.29
N GLY A 299 11.52 13.23 9.16
CA GLY A 299 11.57 14.25 8.09
C GLY A 299 12.55 15.39 8.35
N ALA A 300 12.80 15.72 9.62
CA ALA A 300 13.78 16.70 10.08
C ALA A 300 14.37 16.28 11.43
N ASN A 301 15.50 16.89 11.81
CA ASN A 301 16.15 16.62 13.10
C ASN A 301 15.52 17.47 14.21
N ALA A 302 14.28 17.14 14.57
CA ALA A 302 13.54 17.79 15.67
C ALA A 302 12.47 16.84 16.23
N GLU A 303 12.04 17.12 17.46
CA GLU A 303 10.89 16.40 18.06
C GLU A 303 9.57 17.06 17.60
N PRO A 304 8.55 16.26 17.27
CA PRO A 304 7.23 16.77 16.92
C PRO A 304 6.50 17.31 18.15
N ILE A 305 5.69 18.35 17.98
CA ILE A 305 4.77 18.80 19.04
C ILE A 305 3.62 17.80 19.18
N ASN A 306 3.01 17.79 20.37
CA ASN A 306 1.79 17.00 20.59
C ASN A 306 0.61 17.67 19.87
N ILE A 307 -0.16 16.90 19.10
CA ILE A 307 -1.38 17.34 18.42
C ILE A 307 -2.58 16.71 19.10
N GLU A 308 -3.56 17.51 19.44
CA GLU A 308 -4.87 17.07 19.96
C GLU A 308 -6.02 17.53 19.06
N ARG A 309 -5.91 18.76 18.52
CA ARG A 309 -6.97 19.46 17.78
C ARG A 309 -6.50 19.89 16.41
N ILE A 310 -7.27 19.56 15.41
CA ILE A 310 -7.02 19.93 14.01
C ILE A 310 -8.19 20.76 13.50
N ALA A 311 -7.89 21.89 12.89
CA ALA A 311 -8.86 22.63 12.09
C ALA A 311 -8.65 22.36 10.60
N ILE A 312 -9.73 22.35 9.83
CA ILE A 312 -9.69 22.19 8.38
C ILE A 312 -10.48 23.33 7.75
N LEU A 313 -9.84 24.03 6.83
CA LEU A 313 -10.45 25.10 6.04
C LEU A 313 -10.93 24.52 4.70
N GLY A 314 -12.24 24.56 4.47
CA GLY A 314 -12.91 23.97 3.30
C GLY A 314 -13.57 22.63 3.60
N GLY A 315 -14.87 22.52 3.33
CA GLY A 315 -15.71 21.32 3.50
C GLY A 315 -15.92 20.53 2.21
N GLY A 316 -15.13 20.80 1.17
CA GLY A 316 -15.17 20.07 -0.09
C GLY A 316 -14.64 18.63 0.01
N LEU A 317 -14.45 17.98 -1.15
CA LEU A 317 -14.00 16.59 -1.25
C LEU A 317 -12.68 16.35 -0.47
N MET A 318 -11.68 17.22 -0.68
CA MET A 318 -10.38 17.09 -0.03
C MET A 318 -10.49 17.34 1.48
N GLY A 319 -11.15 18.44 1.92
CA GLY A 319 -11.31 18.73 3.33
C GLY A 319 -12.12 17.67 4.07
N GLY A 320 -13.19 17.13 3.46
CA GLY A 320 -13.94 16.00 4.00
C GLY A 320 -13.10 14.73 4.17
N GLY A 321 -12.25 14.43 3.20
CA GLY A 321 -11.32 13.30 3.24
C GLY A 321 -10.20 13.48 4.27
N ILE A 322 -9.62 14.69 4.38
CA ILE A 322 -8.61 15.04 5.40
C ILE A 322 -9.22 14.93 6.80
N ALA A 323 -10.49 15.41 6.97
CA ALA A 323 -11.22 15.24 8.22
C ALA A 323 -11.37 13.76 8.60
N HIS A 324 -11.68 12.91 7.62
CA HIS A 324 -11.81 11.47 7.85
C HIS A 324 -10.51 10.86 8.41
N VAL A 325 -9.38 11.07 7.74
CA VAL A 325 -8.11 10.46 8.18
C VAL A 325 -7.62 11.07 9.50
N SER A 326 -7.86 12.35 9.74
CA SER A 326 -7.50 13.03 10.99
C SER A 326 -8.34 12.55 12.18
N ALA A 327 -9.66 12.49 12.03
CA ALA A 327 -10.56 12.12 13.13
C ALA A 327 -10.64 10.59 13.35
N ILE A 328 -10.73 9.81 12.26
CA ILE A 328 -11.07 8.40 12.34
C ILE A 328 -9.83 7.51 12.39
N LYS A 329 -8.79 7.85 11.63
CA LYS A 329 -7.53 7.09 11.63
C LYS A 329 -6.59 7.54 12.74
N ALA A 330 -6.36 8.85 12.85
CA ALA A 330 -5.43 9.41 13.82
C ALA A 330 -6.06 9.68 15.20
N GLY A 331 -7.39 9.77 15.29
CA GLY A 331 -8.11 9.91 16.55
C GLY A 331 -8.22 11.34 17.10
N TYR A 332 -7.90 12.35 16.30
CA TYR A 332 -7.96 13.76 16.70
C TYR A 332 -9.38 14.31 16.77
N VAL A 333 -9.56 15.40 17.50
CA VAL A 333 -10.76 16.25 17.41
C VAL A 333 -10.60 17.18 16.21
N VAL A 334 -11.58 17.19 15.32
CA VAL A 334 -11.51 17.93 14.05
C VAL A 334 -12.62 18.97 13.97
N ARG A 335 -12.24 20.22 13.68
CA ARG A 335 -13.14 21.33 13.40
C ARG A 335 -13.05 21.72 11.95
N ILE A 336 -14.13 21.60 11.18
CA ILE A 336 -14.19 22.06 9.78
C ILE A 336 -14.75 23.49 9.77
N LYS A 337 -14.06 24.41 9.11
CA LYS A 337 -14.56 25.74 8.78
C LYS A 337 -14.81 25.82 7.28
N ASP A 338 -16.01 26.20 6.91
CA ASP A 338 -16.38 26.54 5.53
C ASP A 338 -17.08 27.90 5.49
N ILE A 339 -17.19 28.49 4.32
CA ILE A 339 -17.92 29.76 4.14
C ILE A 339 -19.45 29.52 4.12
N THR A 340 -19.88 28.27 3.90
CA THR A 340 -21.29 27.89 3.82
C THR A 340 -21.62 26.69 4.71
N ASN A 341 -22.86 26.60 5.16
CA ASN A 341 -23.38 25.41 5.84
C ASN A 341 -23.42 24.19 4.91
N ASP A 342 -23.63 24.40 3.62
CA ASP A 342 -23.66 23.32 2.63
C ASP A 342 -22.29 22.63 2.51
N GLY A 343 -21.18 23.39 2.51
CA GLY A 343 -19.84 22.83 2.56
C GLY A 343 -19.59 21.97 3.80
N ILE A 344 -20.02 22.45 4.97
CA ILE A 344 -19.93 21.69 6.21
C ILE A 344 -20.78 20.40 6.13
N GLN A 345 -22.03 20.50 5.66
CA GLN A 345 -22.93 19.37 5.49
C GLN A 345 -22.35 18.34 4.53
N HIS A 346 -21.77 18.77 3.42
CA HIS A 346 -21.12 17.91 2.46
C HIS A 346 -19.99 17.08 3.11
N ALA A 347 -19.10 17.72 3.86
CA ALA A 347 -18.00 17.04 4.55
C ALA A 347 -18.50 16.04 5.60
N LEU A 348 -19.54 16.39 6.37
CA LEU A 348 -20.14 15.50 7.37
C LEU A 348 -20.84 14.30 6.71
N ALA A 349 -21.60 14.54 5.63
CA ALA A 349 -22.25 13.49 4.86
C ALA A 349 -21.24 12.52 4.21
N TYR A 350 -20.14 13.04 3.69
CA TYR A 350 -19.03 12.24 3.15
C TYR A 350 -18.48 11.27 4.21
N ASN A 351 -18.15 11.79 5.39
CA ASN A 351 -17.65 10.99 6.50
C ASN A 351 -18.66 9.94 6.97
N TYR A 352 -19.91 10.35 7.12
CA TYR A 352 -21.00 9.44 7.49
C TYR A 352 -21.17 8.31 6.47
N ALA A 353 -21.12 8.59 5.18
CA ALA A 353 -21.24 7.60 4.12
C ALA A 353 -20.16 6.52 4.20
N ILE A 354 -18.90 6.91 4.43
CA ILE A 354 -17.78 5.97 4.61
C ILE A 354 -18.01 5.07 5.83
N LEU A 355 -18.35 5.67 6.98
CA LEU A 355 -18.57 4.94 8.22
C LEU A 355 -19.82 4.05 8.15
N ASN A 356 -20.90 4.52 7.51
CA ASN A 356 -22.11 3.73 7.31
C ASN A 356 -21.87 2.50 6.43
N LYS A 357 -21.05 2.64 5.38
CA LYS A 357 -20.62 1.50 4.57
C LYS A 357 -19.82 0.46 5.39
N GLN A 358 -18.97 0.91 6.31
CA GLN A 358 -18.27 0.03 7.25
C GLN A 358 -19.24 -0.66 8.20
N ARG A 359 -20.24 0.07 8.72
CA ARG A 359 -21.31 -0.49 9.57
C ARG A 359 -22.13 -1.55 8.82
N GLN A 360 -22.56 -1.28 7.60
CA GLN A 360 -23.28 -2.24 6.76
C GLN A 360 -22.48 -3.52 6.52
N ARG A 361 -21.17 -3.39 6.36
CA ARG A 361 -20.24 -4.53 6.24
C ARG A 361 -19.90 -5.18 7.59
N ARG A 362 -20.51 -4.74 8.69
CA ARG A 362 -20.31 -5.22 10.07
C ARG A 362 -18.84 -5.08 10.54
N ILE A 363 -18.10 -4.12 10.00
CA ILE A 363 -16.73 -3.79 10.43
C ILE A 363 -16.76 -2.99 11.72
N ILE A 364 -17.75 -2.06 11.86
CA ILE A 364 -17.98 -1.27 13.07
C ILE A 364 -19.45 -1.40 13.51
N ARG A 365 -19.71 -1.17 14.81
CA ARG A 365 -21.06 -1.12 15.39
C ARG A 365 -21.67 0.27 15.23
N LYS A 366 -23.01 0.39 15.38
CA LYS A 366 -23.74 1.68 15.33
C LYS A 366 -23.18 2.69 16.35
N ALA A 367 -22.93 2.25 17.58
CA ALA A 367 -22.37 3.10 18.63
C ALA A 367 -20.97 3.64 18.26
N GLN A 368 -20.11 2.81 17.64
CA GLN A 368 -18.79 3.24 17.16
C GLN A 368 -18.90 4.27 16.04
N LEU A 369 -19.84 4.09 15.10
CA LEU A 369 -20.10 5.10 14.06
C LEU A 369 -20.48 6.43 14.71
N GLN A 370 -21.43 6.43 15.65
CA GLN A 370 -21.86 7.64 16.36
C GLN A 370 -20.71 8.31 17.10
N GLN A 371 -19.94 7.55 17.86
CA GLN A 371 -18.76 8.04 18.59
C GLN A 371 -17.70 8.64 17.66
N GLN A 372 -17.46 8.03 16.50
CA GLN A 372 -16.50 8.54 15.52
C GLN A 372 -16.99 9.84 14.87
N MET A 373 -18.28 9.94 14.54
CA MET A 373 -18.86 11.18 13.99
C MET A 373 -18.78 12.36 14.96
N LEU A 374 -18.87 12.13 16.27
CA LEU A 374 -18.74 13.19 17.30
C LEU A 374 -17.35 13.84 17.33
N ARG A 375 -16.34 13.25 16.72
CA ARG A 375 -15.00 13.84 16.60
C ARG A 375 -14.92 14.92 15.54
N ILE A 376 -15.92 15.03 14.64
CA ILE A 376 -15.92 15.98 13.53
C ILE A 376 -17.06 16.98 13.76
N THR A 377 -16.70 18.24 13.86
CA THR A 377 -17.65 19.35 14.02
C THR A 377 -17.42 20.41 12.94
N GLY A 378 -18.39 21.30 12.71
CA GLY A 378 -18.28 22.34 11.68
C GLY A 378 -18.70 23.72 12.17
N SER A 379 -18.21 24.78 11.54
CA SER A 379 -18.61 26.17 11.73
C SER A 379 -18.40 26.97 10.44
N ILE A 380 -19.21 28.00 10.23
CA ILE A 380 -19.01 28.97 9.14
C ILE A 380 -18.06 30.12 9.51
N ASP A 381 -17.67 30.21 10.77
CA ASP A 381 -16.76 31.20 11.31
C ASP A 381 -15.57 30.54 12.04
N TYR A 382 -14.69 31.34 12.63
CA TYR A 382 -13.49 30.88 13.32
C TYR A 382 -13.72 30.39 14.77
N ARG A 383 -14.96 30.27 15.23
CA ARG A 383 -15.26 29.75 16.59
C ARG A 383 -14.79 28.32 16.74
N GLY A 384 -14.03 28.05 17.79
CA GLY A 384 -13.50 26.73 18.13
C GLY A 384 -12.20 26.38 17.40
N ILE A 385 -11.58 27.30 16.69
CA ILE A 385 -10.28 27.12 16.00
C ILE A 385 -9.10 27.69 16.83
N ALA A 386 -9.35 28.60 17.76
CA ALA A 386 -8.31 29.30 18.52
C ALA A 386 -7.27 28.38 19.21
N HIS A 387 -7.66 27.16 19.54
CA HIS A 387 -6.79 26.16 20.18
C HIS A 387 -6.40 25.01 19.23
N ALA A 388 -6.46 25.22 17.92
CA ALA A 388 -5.98 24.24 16.97
C ALA A 388 -4.45 24.18 16.98
N ASP A 389 -3.91 22.97 17.09
CA ASP A 389 -2.46 22.75 17.00
C ASP A 389 -2.00 22.82 15.55
N VAL A 390 -2.83 22.29 14.64
CA VAL A 390 -2.61 22.29 13.19
C VAL A 390 -3.87 22.73 12.46
N VAL A 391 -3.74 23.66 11.54
CA VAL A 391 -4.78 24.06 10.59
C VAL A 391 -4.39 23.52 9.22
N ILE A 392 -5.28 22.74 8.57
CA ILE A 392 -5.04 22.22 7.23
C ILE A 392 -5.98 22.94 6.26
N GLU A 393 -5.42 23.70 5.34
CA GLU A 393 -6.16 24.45 4.33
C GLU A 393 -6.39 23.58 3.07
N ALA A 394 -7.64 23.50 2.64
CA ALA A 394 -8.11 22.76 1.46
C ALA A 394 -9.19 23.56 0.70
N VAL A 395 -8.95 24.86 0.49
CA VAL A 395 -9.81 25.77 -0.27
C VAL A 395 -9.39 25.84 -1.74
N PHE A 396 -10.00 26.73 -2.52
CA PHE A 396 -9.68 26.88 -3.94
C PHE A 396 -8.21 27.26 -4.19
N GLU A 397 -7.69 26.82 -5.35
CA GLU A 397 -6.29 27.01 -5.76
C GLU A 397 -6.09 28.45 -6.28
N ASP A 398 -5.89 29.39 -5.37
CA ASP A 398 -5.67 30.80 -5.62
C ASP A 398 -4.70 31.38 -4.57
N VAL A 399 -3.62 32.02 -5.02
CA VAL A 399 -2.55 32.53 -4.15
C VAL A 399 -3.06 33.57 -3.17
N ALA A 400 -3.86 34.54 -3.67
CA ALA A 400 -4.35 35.65 -2.83
C ALA A 400 -5.29 35.14 -1.74
N LEU A 401 -6.19 34.21 -2.09
CA LEU A 401 -7.08 33.56 -1.14
C LEU A 401 -6.29 32.81 -0.06
N LYS A 402 -5.27 32.04 -0.46
CA LYS A 402 -4.45 31.28 0.51
C LYS A 402 -3.63 32.19 1.42
N GLN A 403 -3.08 33.29 0.91
CA GLN A 403 -2.42 34.31 1.73
C GLN A 403 -3.39 34.96 2.71
N GLN A 404 -4.62 35.27 2.29
CA GLN A 404 -5.67 35.74 3.20
C GLN A 404 -5.97 34.73 4.30
N MET A 405 -6.09 33.42 3.96
CA MET A 405 -6.33 32.36 4.95
C MET A 405 -5.18 32.28 5.98
N VAL A 406 -3.92 32.44 5.55
CA VAL A 406 -2.77 32.50 6.46
C VAL A 406 -2.97 33.62 7.46
N GLN A 407 -3.25 34.86 6.99
CA GLN A 407 -3.44 36.03 7.86
C GLN A 407 -4.61 35.85 8.84
N GLU A 408 -5.75 35.31 8.36
CA GLU A 408 -6.92 35.04 9.20
C GLU A 408 -6.62 34.00 10.28
N ILE A 409 -5.86 32.98 9.95
CA ILE A 409 -5.46 31.95 10.93
C ILE A 409 -4.47 32.51 11.94
N GLU A 410 -3.50 33.27 11.50
CA GLU A 410 -2.54 33.95 12.41
C GLU A 410 -3.24 34.88 13.41
N ALA A 411 -4.32 35.55 13.00
CA ALA A 411 -5.12 36.41 13.84
C ALA A 411 -6.04 35.68 14.84
N ASN A 412 -6.45 34.42 14.52
CA ASN A 412 -7.46 33.68 15.28
C ASN A 412 -6.90 32.48 16.04
N THR A 413 -5.59 32.19 15.98
CA THR A 413 -4.95 31.04 16.61
C THR A 413 -3.73 31.41 17.42
N SER A 414 -3.22 30.46 18.21
CA SER A 414 -2.00 30.64 19.00
C SER A 414 -0.76 30.80 18.11
N GLU A 415 0.31 31.38 18.67
CA GLU A 415 1.60 31.55 17.99
C GLU A 415 2.28 30.23 17.60
N HIS A 416 1.89 29.10 18.22
CA HIS A 416 2.44 27.77 17.97
C HIS A 416 1.65 26.98 16.91
N THR A 417 0.50 27.48 16.46
CA THR A 417 -0.34 26.81 15.47
C THR A 417 0.40 26.66 14.13
N ILE A 418 0.45 25.46 13.62
CA ILE A 418 1.00 25.15 12.30
C ILE A 418 -0.08 25.35 11.25
N PHE A 419 0.24 26.08 10.18
CA PHE A 419 -0.59 26.19 8.98
C PHE A 419 -0.06 25.27 7.88
N ALA A 420 -0.83 24.26 7.54
CA ALA A 420 -0.52 23.32 6.47
C ALA A 420 -1.45 23.55 5.27
N THR A 421 -0.91 23.79 4.08
CA THR A 421 -1.71 23.99 2.86
C THR A 421 -1.74 22.72 2.01
N ASN A 422 -2.93 22.34 1.54
CA ASN A 422 -3.11 21.21 0.61
C ASN A 422 -3.09 21.68 -0.86
N THR A 423 -2.32 22.72 -1.17
CA THR A 423 -2.11 23.14 -2.56
C THR A 423 -1.50 22.02 -3.38
N SER A 424 -1.84 21.94 -4.68
CA SER A 424 -1.32 20.92 -5.62
C SER A 424 -0.19 21.44 -6.50
N SER A 425 -0.03 22.77 -6.61
CA SER A 425 0.88 23.36 -7.61
C SER A 425 1.53 24.68 -7.18
N ILE A 426 0.87 25.45 -6.29
CA ILE A 426 1.37 26.74 -5.86
C ILE A 426 2.58 26.55 -4.93
N PRO A 427 3.75 27.15 -5.23
CA PRO A 427 4.90 27.10 -4.33
C PRO A 427 4.57 27.65 -2.95
N ILE A 428 5.03 26.98 -1.91
CA ILE A 428 4.66 27.30 -0.52
C ILE A 428 5.21 28.68 -0.10
N HIS A 429 6.40 29.05 -0.59
CA HIS A 429 6.98 30.37 -0.31
C HIS A 429 6.09 31.54 -0.80
N GLN A 430 5.31 31.34 -1.89
CA GLN A 430 4.37 32.37 -2.35
C GLN A 430 3.19 32.51 -1.39
N ILE A 431 2.67 31.39 -0.84
CA ILE A 431 1.60 31.41 0.15
C ILE A 431 2.08 32.05 1.47
N ALA A 432 3.34 31.80 1.84
CA ALA A 432 3.96 32.28 3.07
C ALA A 432 4.49 33.70 2.96
N ALA A 433 4.46 34.35 1.78
CA ALA A 433 5.17 35.62 1.51
C ALA A 433 4.83 36.75 2.48
N ASN A 434 3.58 36.86 2.96
CA ASN A 434 3.10 37.89 3.86
C ASN A 434 2.79 37.37 5.28
N ALA A 435 3.25 36.18 5.63
CA ALA A 435 3.00 35.58 6.92
C ALA A 435 3.80 36.22 8.04
N GLN A 436 3.21 36.37 9.23
CA GLN A 436 3.90 36.80 10.44
C GLN A 436 4.69 35.65 11.09
N ARG A 437 4.26 34.42 10.87
CA ARG A 437 4.86 33.19 11.42
C ARG A 437 5.26 32.21 10.32
N PRO A 438 6.10 32.59 9.34
CA PRO A 438 6.43 31.77 8.19
C PRO A 438 7.08 30.42 8.57
N GLN A 439 7.75 30.34 9.73
CA GLN A 439 8.34 29.09 10.23
C GLN A 439 7.32 28.03 10.57
N ASN A 440 6.05 28.40 10.75
CA ASN A 440 4.95 27.46 11.04
C ASN A 440 4.13 27.09 9.78
N ILE A 441 4.56 27.55 8.59
CA ILE A 441 3.86 27.27 7.32
C ILE A 441 4.57 26.13 6.59
N VAL A 442 3.77 25.19 6.05
CA VAL A 442 4.26 24.03 5.33
C VAL A 442 3.23 23.55 4.31
N GLY A 443 3.66 22.99 3.21
CA GLY A 443 2.79 22.25 2.30
C GLY A 443 2.52 20.85 2.86
N LEU A 444 1.28 20.38 2.72
CA LEU A 444 0.85 19.03 3.10
C LEU A 444 -0.12 18.52 2.04
N HIS A 445 0.45 18.08 0.93
CA HIS A 445 -0.29 17.71 -0.27
C HIS A 445 -0.81 16.29 -0.20
N TYR A 446 -2.13 16.14 -0.10
CA TYR A 446 -2.85 14.85 -0.12
C TYR A 446 -3.34 14.52 -1.52
N PHE A 447 -3.49 13.24 -1.80
CA PHE A 447 -4.00 12.73 -3.07
C PHE A 447 -5.45 12.23 -2.92
N SER A 448 -6.25 12.43 -3.96
CA SER A 448 -7.67 12.04 -3.99
C SER A 448 -7.85 10.59 -4.48
N PRO A 449 -8.75 9.79 -3.84
CA PRO A 449 -9.49 10.04 -2.60
C PRO A 449 -8.61 9.91 -1.35
N VAL A 450 -8.69 10.90 -0.44
CA VAL A 450 -7.74 11.01 0.68
C VAL A 450 -7.73 9.76 1.56
N GLU A 451 -8.88 9.15 1.83
CA GLU A 451 -8.95 7.97 2.71
C GLU A 451 -8.35 6.70 2.09
N LYS A 452 -8.06 6.70 0.78
CA LYS A 452 -7.52 5.56 0.05
C LYS A 452 -6.06 5.74 -0.34
N MET A 453 -5.69 6.95 -0.78
CA MET A 453 -4.34 7.22 -1.28
C MET A 453 -3.32 7.22 -0.13
N PRO A 454 -2.26 6.41 -0.21
CA PRO A 454 -1.33 6.25 0.90
C PRO A 454 -0.31 7.36 1.03
N LEU A 455 -0.02 8.11 -0.04
CA LEU A 455 1.01 9.15 -0.08
C LEU A 455 0.53 10.48 0.53
N VAL A 456 1.47 11.20 1.13
CA VAL A 456 1.40 12.64 1.40
C VAL A 456 2.76 13.24 1.10
N GLU A 457 2.82 14.34 0.32
CA GLU A 457 4.01 15.15 0.17
C GLU A 457 4.04 16.21 1.26
N VAL A 458 5.16 16.33 1.96
CA VAL A 458 5.46 17.38 2.93
C VAL A 458 6.42 18.34 2.27
N ILE A 459 6.00 19.59 2.09
CA ILE A 459 6.72 20.59 1.31
C ILE A 459 7.12 21.77 2.23
N PRO A 460 8.31 21.73 2.86
CA PRO A 460 8.83 22.86 3.58
C PRO A 460 9.36 23.91 2.60
N HIS A 461 9.11 25.21 2.91
CA HIS A 461 9.81 26.30 2.26
C HIS A 461 11.04 26.74 3.09
N ALA A 462 11.81 27.71 2.60
CA ALA A 462 13.14 28.04 3.15
C ALA A 462 13.14 28.38 4.66
N THR A 463 12.05 28.91 5.19
CA THR A 463 11.96 29.31 6.62
C THR A 463 11.13 28.36 7.47
N THR A 464 10.55 27.31 6.91
CA THR A 464 9.79 26.31 7.69
C THR A 464 10.69 25.66 8.74
N SER A 465 10.25 25.66 10.00
CA SER A 465 11.05 25.13 11.11
C SER A 465 11.15 23.59 11.06
N ALA A 466 12.25 23.05 11.57
CA ALA A 466 12.44 21.61 11.71
C ALA A 466 11.34 20.94 12.56
N THR A 467 10.85 21.62 13.60
CA THR A 467 9.74 21.17 14.44
C THR A 467 8.43 21.08 13.65
N THR A 468 8.14 22.08 12.81
CA THR A 468 6.96 22.06 11.92
C THR A 468 7.01 20.85 10.99
N ILE A 469 8.16 20.60 10.33
CA ILE A 469 8.36 19.45 9.44
C ILE A 469 8.14 18.13 10.20
N ALA A 470 8.82 17.95 11.33
CA ALA A 470 8.70 16.73 12.13
C ALA A 470 7.25 16.47 12.59
N THR A 471 6.55 17.54 12.97
CA THR A 471 5.15 17.47 13.43
C THR A 471 4.20 17.02 12.33
N VAL A 472 4.29 17.60 11.12
CA VAL A 472 3.39 17.19 10.01
C VAL A 472 3.74 15.82 9.45
N VAL A 473 5.01 15.41 9.50
CA VAL A 473 5.44 14.04 9.19
C VAL A 473 4.83 13.04 10.19
N ALA A 474 4.89 13.34 11.49
CA ALA A 474 4.26 12.52 12.52
C ALA A 474 2.73 12.48 12.38
N LEU A 475 2.09 13.62 12.06
CA LEU A 475 0.67 13.72 11.75
C LEU A 475 0.28 12.80 10.59
N ALA A 476 0.97 12.90 9.46
CA ALA A 476 0.70 12.10 8.27
C ALA A 476 0.79 10.59 8.57
N LYS A 477 1.82 10.17 9.32
CA LYS A 477 1.97 8.77 9.77
C LYS A 477 0.80 8.30 10.65
N LYS A 478 0.36 9.14 11.59
CA LYS A 478 -0.78 8.84 12.46
C LYS A 478 -2.11 8.75 11.69
N GLN A 479 -2.23 9.50 10.59
CA GLN A 479 -3.32 9.40 9.62
C GLN A 479 -3.23 8.14 8.74
N GLY A 480 -2.20 7.29 8.91
CA GLY A 480 -1.97 6.09 8.11
C GLY A 480 -1.39 6.36 6.74
N LYS A 481 -0.71 7.49 6.57
CA LYS A 481 -0.02 7.89 5.34
C LYS A 481 1.46 7.55 5.37
N THR A 482 2.06 7.50 4.18
CA THR A 482 3.50 7.45 3.96
C THR A 482 3.95 8.84 3.49
N PRO A 483 4.54 9.66 4.35
CA PRO A 483 5.02 10.97 3.96
C PRO A 483 6.38 10.90 3.26
N ILE A 484 6.56 11.70 2.20
CA ILE A 484 7.86 12.04 1.63
C ILE A 484 8.07 13.56 1.78
N VAL A 485 9.32 13.98 2.03
CA VAL A 485 9.66 15.39 2.12
C VAL A 485 10.25 15.82 0.79
N VAL A 486 9.60 16.80 0.15
CA VAL A 486 9.98 17.30 -1.18
C VAL A 486 10.25 18.80 -1.14
N ALA A 487 11.10 19.30 -2.04
CA ALA A 487 11.41 20.73 -2.10
C ALA A 487 10.23 21.56 -2.59
N ASP A 488 10.18 22.82 -2.18
CA ASP A 488 9.19 23.82 -2.59
C ASP A 488 9.47 24.29 -4.02
N LYS A 489 9.01 23.51 -4.99
CA LYS A 489 9.08 23.73 -6.43
C LYS A 489 7.72 23.52 -7.08
N ALA A 490 7.46 24.14 -8.22
CA ALA A 490 6.19 24.00 -8.92
C ALA A 490 5.85 22.54 -9.25
N GLY A 491 4.63 22.13 -8.91
CA GLY A 491 4.14 20.74 -9.10
C GLY A 491 4.78 19.72 -8.19
N PHE A 492 5.63 20.14 -7.24
CA PHE A 492 6.33 19.29 -6.28
C PHE A 492 7.05 18.10 -6.96
N TYR A 493 6.87 16.88 -6.51
CA TYR A 493 7.42 15.71 -7.20
C TYR A 493 6.38 15.00 -8.06
N VAL A 494 5.27 14.60 -7.45
CA VAL A 494 4.30 13.68 -8.10
C VAL A 494 3.63 14.32 -9.31
N ASN A 495 3.11 15.54 -9.17
CA ASN A 495 2.47 16.24 -10.31
C ASN A 495 3.49 16.58 -11.39
N ARG A 496 4.74 16.88 -11.00
CA ARG A 496 5.81 17.19 -11.94
C ARG A 496 6.16 15.99 -12.83
N ILE A 497 6.25 14.78 -12.29
CA ILE A 497 6.51 13.59 -13.09
C ILE A 497 5.29 13.09 -13.87
N LEU A 498 4.08 13.41 -13.37
CA LEU A 498 2.82 12.99 -14.00
C LEU A 498 2.49 13.80 -15.25
N ALA A 499 2.74 15.11 -15.24
CA ALA A 499 2.33 16.00 -16.33
C ALA A 499 2.93 15.63 -17.70
N PRO A 500 4.25 15.35 -17.85
CA PRO A 500 4.81 14.93 -19.13
C PRO A 500 4.25 13.58 -19.63
N TYR A 501 3.99 12.63 -18.72
CA TYR A 501 3.36 11.35 -19.03
C TYR A 501 1.95 11.55 -19.62
N MET A 502 1.13 12.42 -19.00
CA MET A 502 -0.22 12.74 -19.46
C MET A 502 -0.20 13.50 -20.78
N ASN A 503 0.72 14.43 -20.94
CA ASN A 503 0.89 15.17 -22.19
C ASN A 503 1.26 14.26 -23.36
N GLU A 504 2.14 13.26 -23.13
CA GLU A 504 2.49 12.32 -24.19
C GLU A 504 1.32 11.41 -24.56
N ALA A 505 0.53 10.94 -23.60
CA ALA A 505 -0.69 10.19 -23.91
C ALA A 505 -1.69 11.03 -24.76
N ALA A 506 -1.79 12.33 -24.47
CA ALA A 506 -2.58 13.28 -25.25
C ALA A 506 -2.02 13.46 -26.67
N GLN A 507 -0.69 13.54 -26.85
CA GLN A 507 -0.05 13.61 -28.16
C GLN A 507 -0.30 12.35 -29.00
N ILE A 508 -0.26 11.17 -28.36
CA ILE A 508 -0.57 9.89 -29.01
C ILE A 508 -2.03 9.87 -29.50
N LEU A 509 -2.97 10.38 -28.69
CA LEU A 509 -4.37 10.54 -29.11
C LEU A 509 -4.50 11.48 -30.31
N LEU A 510 -3.85 12.65 -30.28
CA LEU A 510 -3.86 13.62 -31.38
C LEU A 510 -3.24 13.07 -32.66
N ALA A 511 -2.32 12.11 -32.54
CA ALA A 511 -1.76 11.38 -33.69
C ALA A 511 -2.73 10.36 -34.30
N GLY A 512 -3.92 10.15 -33.70
CA GLY A 512 -4.97 9.26 -34.22
C GLY A 512 -5.14 7.95 -33.48
N GLU A 513 -4.35 7.66 -32.44
CA GLU A 513 -4.50 6.42 -31.70
C GLU A 513 -5.82 6.40 -30.90
N PRO A 514 -6.59 5.28 -30.88
CA PRO A 514 -7.86 5.20 -30.16
C PRO A 514 -7.69 5.35 -28.65
N ILE A 515 -8.61 6.06 -28.00
CA ILE A 515 -8.63 6.30 -26.54
C ILE A 515 -8.53 5.00 -25.75
N GLU A 516 -9.34 3.99 -26.13
CA GLU A 516 -9.36 2.69 -25.44
C GLU A 516 -8.05 1.93 -25.58
N HIS A 517 -7.37 2.08 -26.72
CA HIS A 517 -6.08 1.40 -26.94
C HIS A 517 -4.98 2.03 -26.10
N ILE A 518 -4.93 3.36 -26.01
CA ILE A 518 -3.99 4.08 -25.13
C ILE A 518 -4.19 3.66 -23.67
N ASP A 519 -5.43 3.69 -23.19
CA ASP A 519 -5.73 3.30 -21.81
C ASP A 519 -5.40 1.82 -21.55
N THR A 520 -5.72 0.92 -22.49
CA THR A 520 -5.44 -0.51 -22.37
C THR A 520 -3.94 -0.79 -22.31
N ALA A 521 -3.16 -0.11 -23.15
CA ALA A 521 -1.70 -0.27 -23.18
C ALA A 521 -1.07 0.02 -21.79
N LEU A 522 -1.45 1.13 -21.16
CA LEU A 522 -0.90 1.50 -19.85
C LEU A 522 -1.47 0.63 -18.70
N LEU A 523 -2.73 0.20 -18.81
CA LEU A 523 -3.31 -0.77 -17.88
C LEU A 523 -2.59 -2.13 -17.96
N ASN A 524 -2.23 -2.61 -19.16
CA ASN A 524 -1.51 -3.86 -19.36
C ASN A 524 -0.03 -3.72 -18.98
N PHE A 525 0.56 -2.53 -19.08
CA PHE A 525 1.87 -2.20 -18.54
C PHE A 525 1.90 -2.27 -17.00
N GLY A 526 0.73 -2.11 -16.34
CA GLY A 526 0.58 -2.28 -14.88
C GLY A 526 0.10 -1.05 -14.13
N PHE A 527 -0.17 0.07 -14.78
CA PHE A 527 -0.83 1.21 -14.12
C PHE A 527 -2.26 0.85 -13.69
N PRO A 528 -2.76 1.35 -12.55
CA PRO A 528 -4.10 1.03 -12.07
C PRO A 528 -5.22 1.69 -12.90
N VAL A 529 -4.89 2.77 -13.60
CA VAL A 529 -5.81 3.58 -14.41
C VAL A 529 -5.08 4.00 -15.68
N GLY A 530 -5.76 3.94 -16.83
CA GLY A 530 -5.21 4.45 -18.07
C GLY A 530 -5.11 5.98 -18.07
N PRO A 531 -4.17 6.58 -18.83
CA PRO A 531 -3.88 8.01 -18.78
C PRO A 531 -5.05 8.89 -19.24
N ILE A 532 -5.81 8.47 -20.25
CA ILE A 532 -6.96 9.25 -20.73
C ILE A 532 -8.12 9.18 -19.71
N THR A 533 -8.33 8.01 -19.10
CA THR A 533 -9.24 7.90 -17.95
C THR A 533 -8.80 8.79 -16.80
N LEU A 534 -7.50 8.84 -16.50
CA LEU A 534 -6.97 9.66 -15.41
C LEU A 534 -7.18 11.16 -15.67
N LEU A 535 -7.06 11.63 -16.92
CA LEU A 535 -7.42 13.01 -17.32
C LEU A 535 -8.87 13.35 -16.95
N ASP A 536 -9.81 12.43 -17.20
CA ASP A 536 -11.21 12.61 -16.82
C ASP A 536 -11.46 12.58 -15.31
N GLU A 537 -10.73 11.74 -14.57
CA GLU A 537 -10.83 11.65 -13.10
C GLU A 537 -10.28 12.89 -12.40
N VAL A 538 -9.12 13.40 -12.84
CA VAL A 538 -8.51 14.64 -12.32
C VAL A 538 -9.34 15.84 -12.75
N GLY A 539 -9.83 15.83 -13.98
CA GLY A 539 -10.57 16.89 -14.63
C GLY A 539 -9.71 17.70 -15.61
N VAL A 540 -10.18 17.77 -16.83
CA VAL A 540 -9.51 18.49 -17.95
C VAL A 540 -9.23 19.96 -17.60
N ASP A 541 -10.14 20.62 -16.87
CA ASP A 541 -10.00 22.00 -16.42
C ASP A 541 -8.93 22.22 -15.34
N ILE A 542 -8.57 21.16 -14.58
CA ILE A 542 -7.48 21.23 -13.60
C ILE A 542 -6.13 21.19 -14.32
N GLY A 543 -5.98 20.32 -15.32
CA GLY A 543 -4.78 20.30 -16.16
C GLY A 543 -4.52 21.66 -16.82
N ALA A 544 -5.57 22.27 -17.39
CA ALA A 544 -5.47 23.60 -18.00
C ALA A 544 -5.04 24.73 -17.00
N LYS A 545 -5.40 24.64 -15.73
CA LYS A 545 -5.00 25.60 -14.70
C LYS A 545 -3.57 25.40 -14.19
N ILE A 546 -3.12 24.15 -14.09
CA ILE A 546 -1.79 23.81 -13.56
C ILE A 546 -0.70 24.05 -14.62
N SER A 547 -0.99 23.77 -15.91
CA SER A 547 -0.01 23.85 -16.98
C SER A 547 0.67 25.20 -17.10
N PRO A 548 -0.01 26.38 -17.07
CA PRO A 548 0.66 27.66 -17.14
C PRO A 548 1.69 27.88 -16.00
N ILE A 549 1.39 27.38 -14.80
CA ILE A 549 2.30 27.46 -13.66
C ILE A 549 3.55 26.61 -13.91
N LEU A 550 3.36 25.39 -14.41
CA LEU A 550 4.48 24.49 -14.72
C LEU A 550 5.33 25.00 -15.88
N VAL A 551 4.70 25.57 -16.93
CA VAL A 551 5.43 26.15 -18.06
C VAL A 551 6.25 27.37 -17.62
N ALA A 552 5.67 28.27 -16.83
CA ALA A 552 6.38 29.47 -16.35
C ALA A 552 7.61 29.12 -15.49
N GLU A 553 7.52 28.09 -14.66
CA GLU A 553 8.57 27.71 -13.70
C GLU A 553 9.56 26.67 -14.28
N LEU A 554 9.10 25.77 -15.17
CA LEU A 554 9.86 24.60 -15.62
C LEU A 554 10.11 24.57 -17.13
N GLY A 555 9.52 25.49 -17.89
CA GLY A 555 9.72 25.65 -19.34
C GLY A 555 8.77 24.84 -20.22
N GLU A 556 8.93 25.02 -21.53
CA GLU A 556 8.05 24.55 -22.61
C GLU A 556 7.84 23.03 -22.65
N ARG A 557 8.72 22.24 -22.02
CA ARG A 557 8.52 20.79 -21.90
C ARG A 557 7.25 20.36 -21.15
N PHE A 558 6.64 21.33 -20.42
CA PHE A 558 5.37 21.16 -19.71
C PHE A 558 4.18 21.74 -20.47
N ALA A 559 4.39 22.29 -21.66
CA ALA A 559 3.29 22.83 -22.48
C ALA A 559 2.27 21.73 -22.78
N THR A 560 1.00 22.03 -22.50
CA THR A 560 -0.09 21.09 -22.78
C THR A 560 -0.50 21.17 -24.23
N PRO A 561 -0.88 20.03 -24.84
CA PRO A 561 -1.47 20.02 -26.17
C PRO A 561 -2.74 20.89 -26.26
N ALA A 562 -2.91 21.63 -27.39
CA ALA A 562 -4.03 22.55 -27.61
C ALA A 562 -5.42 21.89 -27.48
N MET A 563 -5.52 20.56 -27.54
CA MET A 563 -6.79 19.86 -27.36
C MET A 563 -7.47 20.14 -26.02
N PHE A 564 -6.71 20.47 -24.96
CA PHE A 564 -7.29 20.76 -23.64
C PHE A 564 -8.16 22.02 -23.67
N ASP A 565 -7.76 23.03 -24.43
CA ASP A 565 -8.55 24.26 -24.59
C ASP A 565 -9.84 23.97 -25.36
N VAL A 566 -9.77 23.16 -26.42
CA VAL A 566 -10.91 22.74 -27.22
C VAL A 566 -11.93 21.95 -26.38
N LEU A 567 -11.44 21.00 -25.55
CA LEU A 567 -12.29 20.22 -24.67
C LEU A 567 -12.95 21.09 -23.59
N GLN A 568 -12.22 22.07 -23.06
CA GLN A 568 -12.75 22.99 -22.06
C GLN A 568 -13.84 23.89 -22.65
N GLN A 569 -13.66 24.38 -23.88
CA GLN A 569 -14.66 25.19 -24.59
C GLN A 569 -15.94 24.37 -24.86
N ASP A 570 -15.85 23.06 -25.13
CA ASP A 570 -17.01 22.16 -25.28
C ASP A 570 -17.64 21.77 -23.92
N GLY A 571 -17.14 22.35 -22.78
CA GLY A 571 -17.68 22.10 -21.45
C GLY A 571 -17.33 20.73 -20.88
N ARG A 572 -16.37 20.00 -21.44
CA ARG A 572 -15.90 18.70 -20.98
C ARG A 572 -14.95 18.86 -19.79
N LYS A 573 -15.44 18.54 -18.61
CA LYS A 573 -14.65 18.60 -17.37
C LYS A 573 -14.33 17.22 -16.81
N GLY A 574 -14.59 16.15 -17.59
CA GLY A 574 -14.42 14.78 -17.15
C GLY A 574 -15.56 14.27 -16.28
N ARG A 575 -15.27 13.35 -15.36
CA ARG A 575 -16.26 12.66 -14.50
C ARG A 575 -17.18 13.63 -13.75
N LYS A 576 -16.67 14.75 -13.28
CA LYS A 576 -17.45 15.73 -12.48
C LYS A 576 -18.58 16.42 -13.26
N SER A 577 -18.46 16.51 -14.59
CA SER A 577 -19.52 17.03 -15.48
C SER A 577 -20.32 15.91 -16.15
N GLY A 578 -20.01 14.64 -15.88
CA GLY A 578 -20.60 13.49 -16.55
C GLY A 578 -20.11 13.26 -17.98
N LYS A 579 -19.24 14.13 -18.51
CA LYS A 579 -18.72 14.10 -19.88
C LYS A 579 -17.27 14.56 -19.94
N GLY A 580 -16.43 13.73 -20.51
CA GLY A 580 -15.01 13.98 -20.77
C GLY A 580 -14.58 13.31 -22.07
N PHE A 581 -13.52 12.54 -22.04
CA PHE A 581 -13.19 11.57 -23.09
C PHE A 581 -14.15 10.39 -23.07
N TYR A 582 -14.72 10.11 -21.88
CA TYR A 582 -15.71 9.08 -21.64
C TYR A 582 -17.04 9.69 -21.19
N LEU A 583 -18.11 8.92 -21.35
CA LEU A 583 -19.44 9.22 -20.82
C LEU A 583 -19.61 8.54 -19.44
N TYR A 584 -20.05 9.29 -18.45
CA TYR A 584 -20.18 8.84 -17.05
C TYR A 584 -21.62 8.78 -16.53
N ASN A 585 -22.60 9.12 -17.37
CA ASN A 585 -24.02 9.13 -17.02
C ASN A 585 -24.73 7.82 -17.41
N THR A 586 -23.98 6.83 -17.89
CA THR A 586 -24.45 5.50 -18.30
C THR A 586 -23.94 4.44 -17.31
N ASP A 587 -24.61 3.28 -17.27
CA ASP A 587 -24.16 2.14 -16.47
C ASP A 587 -22.79 1.60 -16.93
N ASN A 588 -22.42 1.85 -18.18
CA ASN A 588 -21.14 1.52 -18.78
C ASN A 588 -20.29 2.80 -18.96
N LYS A 589 -18.99 2.65 -18.80
CA LYS A 589 -18.00 3.66 -19.15
C LYS A 589 -17.63 3.50 -20.61
N ASP A 590 -18.30 4.22 -21.49
CA ASP A 590 -18.08 4.16 -22.94
C ASP A 590 -17.30 5.40 -23.40
N VAL A 591 -16.41 5.25 -24.40
CA VAL A 591 -15.75 6.38 -25.05
C VAL A 591 -16.78 7.26 -25.73
N ASP A 592 -16.69 8.55 -25.50
CA ASP A 592 -17.50 9.54 -26.25
C ASP A 592 -16.88 9.79 -27.64
N LYS A 593 -17.36 9.09 -28.63
CA LYS A 593 -16.87 9.21 -30.02
C LYS A 593 -16.93 10.63 -30.58
N SER A 594 -17.76 11.53 -30.00
CA SER A 594 -17.82 12.92 -30.42
C SER A 594 -16.52 13.68 -30.13
N VAL A 595 -15.66 13.15 -29.24
CA VAL A 595 -14.31 13.71 -28.97
C VAL A 595 -13.45 13.66 -30.24
N TYR A 596 -13.48 12.56 -30.97
CA TYR A 596 -12.70 12.43 -32.20
C TYR A 596 -13.13 13.47 -33.26
N THR A 597 -14.43 13.65 -33.43
CA THR A 597 -14.98 14.68 -34.35
C THR A 597 -14.57 16.08 -33.89
N LEU A 598 -14.68 16.38 -32.58
CA LEU A 598 -14.34 17.66 -32.01
C LEU A 598 -12.85 18.01 -32.22
N LEU A 599 -11.97 17.01 -32.10
CA LEU A 599 -10.51 17.18 -32.27
C LEU A 599 -10.05 17.00 -33.73
N GLY A 600 -10.94 16.68 -34.66
CA GLY A 600 -10.60 16.43 -36.08
C GLY A 600 -9.77 15.16 -36.28
N ILE A 601 -9.94 14.13 -35.42
CA ILE A 601 -9.17 12.88 -35.40
C ILE A 601 -10.01 11.77 -36.07
N THR A 602 -9.36 10.99 -36.92
CA THR A 602 -9.88 9.69 -37.36
C THR A 602 -9.16 8.61 -36.59
N PRO A 603 -9.85 7.91 -35.66
CA PRO A 603 -9.16 6.94 -34.80
C PRO A 603 -8.75 5.70 -35.61
N GLU A 604 -7.48 5.35 -35.58
CA GLU A 604 -6.91 4.17 -36.21
C GLU A 604 -5.76 3.63 -35.36
N GLN A 605 -5.80 2.33 -35.05
CA GLN A 605 -4.76 1.67 -34.26
C GLN A 605 -3.50 1.49 -35.11
N GLN A 606 -2.45 2.25 -34.81
CA GLN A 606 -1.18 2.26 -35.55
C GLN A 606 0.00 1.80 -34.70
N LEU A 607 -0.07 1.98 -33.36
CA LEU A 607 1.00 1.68 -32.43
C LEU A 607 0.76 0.35 -31.73
N THR A 608 1.82 -0.32 -31.33
CA THR A 608 1.72 -1.44 -30.39
C THR A 608 1.55 -0.93 -28.95
N GLU A 609 0.92 -1.73 -28.08
CA GLU A 609 0.80 -1.40 -26.65
C GLU A 609 2.17 -1.12 -26.01
N ALA A 610 3.21 -1.85 -26.41
CA ALA A 610 4.58 -1.63 -25.92
C ALA A 610 5.11 -0.25 -26.32
N ASN A 611 4.88 0.20 -27.57
CA ASN A 611 5.31 1.53 -28.01
C ASN A 611 4.56 2.65 -27.28
N ILE A 612 3.25 2.50 -27.07
CA ILE A 612 2.46 3.46 -26.30
C ILE A 612 2.98 3.56 -24.87
N SER A 613 3.17 2.41 -24.22
CA SER A 613 3.58 2.33 -22.83
C SER A 613 4.97 2.92 -22.59
N ILE A 614 5.96 2.57 -23.44
CA ILE A 614 7.32 3.08 -23.27
C ILE A 614 7.40 4.59 -23.55
N ARG A 615 6.70 5.10 -24.56
CA ARG A 615 6.64 6.53 -24.87
C ARG A 615 6.17 7.34 -23.67
N CYS A 616 5.02 6.96 -23.09
CA CYS A 616 4.48 7.66 -21.94
C CYS A 616 5.39 7.52 -20.71
N THR A 617 5.92 6.31 -20.45
CA THR A 617 6.73 6.04 -19.27
C THR A 617 8.08 6.76 -19.32
N LEU A 618 8.76 6.81 -20.48
CA LEU A 618 10.05 7.52 -20.62
C LEU A 618 9.94 9.00 -20.22
N MET A 619 8.82 9.66 -20.52
CA MET A 619 8.60 11.04 -20.10
C MET A 619 8.60 11.19 -18.59
N MET A 620 7.96 10.24 -17.88
CA MET A 620 7.94 10.19 -16.42
C MET A 620 9.33 9.88 -15.84
N LEU A 621 10.06 8.92 -16.42
CA LEU A 621 11.40 8.54 -15.98
C LEU A 621 12.38 9.70 -16.08
N ASN A 622 12.38 10.41 -17.21
CA ASN A 622 13.25 11.56 -17.46
C ASN A 622 13.02 12.68 -16.44
N GLU A 623 11.76 13.01 -16.18
CA GLU A 623 11.43 14.06 -15.22
C GLU A 623 11.69 13.63 -13.78
N ALA A 624 11.52 12.34 -13.43
CA ALA A 624 11.92 11.82 -12.13
C ALA A 624 13.43 11.97 -11.89
N ALA A 625 14.26 11.66 -12.89
CA ALA A 625 15.71 11.86 -12.84
C ALA A 625 16.09 13.34 -12.65
N ARG A 626 15.41 14.25 -13.35
CA ARG A 626 15.59 15.71 -13.14
C ARG A 626 15.24 16.12 -11.71
N CYS A 627 14.10 15.62 -11.18
CA CYS A 627 13.68 15.92 -9.81
C CYS A 627 14.72 15.49 -8.75
N LEU A 628 15.39 14.35 -8.96
CA LEU A 628 16.44 13.89 -8.06
C LEU A 628 17.68 14.78 -8.19
N HIS A 629 18.11 15.07 -9.42
CA HIS A 629 19.28 15.93 -9.68
C HIS A 629 19.11 17.35 -9.15
N GLU A 630 17.93 17.91 -9.30
CA GLU A 630 17.57 19.27 -8.82
C GLU A 630 17.27 19.32 -7.32
N GLY A 631 17.33 18.19 -6.62
CA GLY A 631 17.06 18.11 -5.18
C GLY A 631 15.59 18.31 -4.79
N VAL A 632 14.65 18.08 -5.72
CA VAL A 632 13.21 18.09 -5.41
C VAL A 632 12.86 16.95 -4.47
N ILE A 633 13.47 15.79 -4.67
CA ILE A 633 13.46 14.64 -3.77
C ILE A 633 14.87 14.36 -3.26
N LYS A 634 14.97 13.82 -2.05
CA LYS A 634 16.26 13.55 -1.38
C LYS A 634 16.94 12.28 -1.83
N SER A 635 16.18 11.31 -2.35
CA SER A 635 16.70 9.99 -2.73
C SER A 635 15.85 9.33 -3.80
N ALA A 636 16.44 8.39 -4.55
CA ALA A 636 15.73 7.51 -5.48
C ALA A 636 14.59 6.76 -4.78
N ARG A 637 14.81 6.28 -3.55
CA ARG A 637 13.81 5.62 -2.70
C ARG A 637 12.56 6.49 -2.50
N ASP A 638 12.73 7.76 -2.12
CA ASP A 638 11.61 8.66 -1.87
C ASP A 638 10.83 8.92 -3.17
N GLY A 639 11.52 9.02 -4.29
CA GLY A 639 10.92 9.14 -5.60
C GLY A 639 10.15 7.89 -6.03
N ASP A 640 10.71 6.70 -5.84
CA ASP A 640 10.03 5.44 -6.14
C ASP A 640 8.75 5.29 -5.31
N ILE A 641 8.82 5.51 -4.01
CA ILE A 641 7.65 5.46 -3.12
C ILE A 641 6.63 6.55 -3.48
N GLY A 642 7.09 7.77 -3.81
CA GLY A 642 6.25 8.87 -4.27
C GLY A 642 5.46 8.52 -5.53
N ALA A 643 6.11 7.94 -6.53
CA ALA A 643 5.45 7.53 -7.78
C ALA A 643 4.48 6.35 -7.57
N ILE A 644 4.88 5.32 -6.82
CA ILE A 644 4.03 4.14 -6.57
C ILE A 644 2.78 4.53 -5.78
N PHE A 645 2.93 5.31 -4.71
CA PHE A 645 1.84 5.61 -3.79
C PHE A 645 1.03 6.85 -4.20
N GLY A 646 1.60 7.75 -5.02
CA GLY A 646 0.95 8.96 -5.50
C GLY A 646 0.15 8.77 -6.78
N ILE A 647 0.70 8.09 -7.76
CA ILE A 647 0.11 7.91 -9.09
C ILE A 647 -0.06 6.44 -9.51
N GLY A 648 0.34 5.50 -8.67
CA GLY A 648 0.18 4.08 -8.96
C GLY A 648 1.19 3.57 -10.00
N PHE A 649 2.41 4.10 -10.03
CA PHE A 649 3.48 3.48 -10.81
C PHE A 649 3.55 1.99 -10.47
N PRO A 650 3.72 1.07 -11.45
CA PRO A 650 3.62 -0.36 -11.22
C PRO A 650 4.56 -0.85 -10.11
N PRO A 651 4.05 -1.36 -8.98
CA PRO A 651 4.89 -1.75 -7.84
C PRO A 651 5.87 -2.88 -8.14
N PHE A 652 5.52 -3.80 -9.05
CA PHE A 652 6.39 -4.89 -9.45
C PHE A 652 7.62 -4.43 -10.26
N LEU A 653 7.64 -3.17 -10.75
CA LEU A 653 8.79 -2.52 -11.36
C LEU A 653 9.64 -1.75 -10.33
N GLY A 654 9.15 -1.56 -9.10
CA GLY A 654 9.88 -0.96 -7.99
C GLY A 654 9.89 0.57 -7.95
N GLY A 655 9.29 1.24 -8.93
CA GLY A 655 9.28 2.69 -9.10
C GLY A 655 10.16 3.17 -10.25
N PRO A 656 10.15 4.47 -10.58
CA PRO A 656 10.87 5.03 -11.72
C PRO A 656 12.38 4.74 -11.72
N PHE A 657 13.04 4.91 -10.59
CA PHE A 657 14.49 4.75 -10.46
C PHE A 657 14.91 3.28 -10.47
N SER A 658 14.20 2.45 -9.72
CA SER A 658 14.38 1.01 -9.72
C SER A 658 14.15 0.41 -11.12
N TYR A 659 13.16 0.93 -11.86
CA TYR A 659 12.86 0.49 -13.21
C TYR A 659 13.95 0.93 -14.21
N MET A 660 14.48 2.15 -14.10
CA MET A 660 15.62 2.59 -14.91
C MET A 660 16.87 1.73 -14.66
N ASP A 661 17.16 1.41 -13.41
CA ASP A 661 18.28 0.51 -13.07
C ASP A 661 18.09 -0.91 -13.63
N HIS A 662 16.84 -1.39 -13.67
CA HIS A 662 16.51 -2.70 -14.24
C HIS A 662 16.67 -2.72 -15.77
N LEU A 663 16.25 -1.66 -16.46
CA LEU A 663 16.41 -1.54 -17.91
C LEU A 663 17.88 -1.35 -18.32
N GLY A 664 18.66 -0.68 -17.50
CA GLY A 664 19.96 -0.12 -17.83
C GLY A 664 19.85 1.35 -18.25
N ILE A 665 20.61 2.22 -17.58
CA ILE A 665 20.55 3.68 -17.81
C ILE A 665 20.99 4.04 -19.25
N ASP A 666 21.98 3.34 -19.80
CA ASP A 666 22.43 3.45 -21.18
C ASP A 666 21.29 3.17 -22.17
N LEU A 667 20.54 2.08 -21.98
CA LEU A 667 19.40 1.74 -22.85
C LEU A 667 18.28 2.79 -22.71
N VAL A 668 18.01 3.30 -21.52
CA VAL A 668 17.01 4.37 -21.30
C VAL A 668 17.41 5.63 -22.07
N VAL A 669 18.69 6.04 -21.99
CA VAL A 669 19.21 7.20 -22.72
C VAL A 669 19.12 7.00 -24.24
N ASP A 670 19.45 5.83 -24.74
CA ASP A 670 19.40 5.52 -26.17
C ASP A 670 17.97 5.51 -26.71
N MET A 671 17.03 4.92 -25.97
CA MET A 671 15.60 4.99 -26.31
C MET A 671 15.12 6.44 -26.35
N MET A 672 15.50 7.27 -25.37
CA MET A 672 15.10 8.69 -25.35
C MET A 672 15.64 9.44 -26.55
N ARG A 673 16.91 9.20 -26.95
CA ARG A 673 17.49 9.82 -28.18
C ARG A 673 16.73 9.42 -29.42
N GLN A 674 16.43 8.12 -29.61
CA GLN A 674 15.64 7.64 -30.76
C GLN A 674 14.26 8.31 -30.83
N TYR A 675 13.58 8.44 -29.67
CA TYR A 675 12.31 9.15 -29.64
C TYR A 675 12.48 10.67 -29.80
N SER A 676 13.55 11.26 -29.36
CA SER A 676 13.86 12.67 -29.61
C SER A 676 14.02 12.96 -31.11
N ASP A 677 14.74 12.10 -31.83
CA ASP A 677 14.93 12.22 -33.28
C ASP A 677 13.61 12.09 -34.05
N SER A 678 12.69 11.25 -33.60
CA SER A 678 11.43 10.95 -34.30
C SER A 678 10.22 11.78 -33.85
N HIS A 679 10.20 12.25 -32.58
CA HIS A 679 9.04 12.89 -31.95
C HIS A 679 9.37 14.26 -31.32
N GLY A 680 10.62 14.73 -31.41
CA GLY A 680 11.08 16.06 -31.00
C GLY A 680 11.71 16.11 -29.61
N GLU A 681 12.27 17.27 -29.32
CA GLU A 681 13.17 17.52 -28.16
C GLU A 681 12.54 17.26 -26.77
N ARG A 682 11.22 17.11 -26.67
CA ARG A 682 10.58 16.73 -25.40
C ARG A 682 11.06 15.40 -24.86
N PHE A 683 11.57 14.51 -25.74
CA PHE A 683 12.19 13.24 -25.37
C PHE A 683 13.68 13.35 -25.09
N ALA A 684 14.32 14.51 -25.25
CA ALA A 684 15.75 14.66 -24.98
C ALA A 684 16.09 14.19 -23.54
N PRO A 685 17.03 13.23 -23.40
CA PRO A 685 17.42 12.77 -22.08
C PRO A 685 18.04 13.91 -21.28
N CYS A 686 17.75 13.99 -19.98
CA CYS A 686 18.39 14.99 -19.14
C CYS A 686 19.88 14.73 -18.95
N ASP A 687 20.64 15.80 -18.73
CA ASP A 687 22.11 15.71 -18.59
C ASP A 687 22.53 14.74 -17.50
N TYR A 688 21.74 14.64 -16.43
CA TYR A 688 22.00 13.71 -15.32
C TYR A 688 21.96 12.24 -15.77
N LEU A 689 20.95 11.83 -16.55
CA LEU A 689 20.91 10.46 -17.11
C LEU A 689 22.03 10.21 -18.10
N VAL A 690 22.36 11.22 -18.94
CA VAL A 690 23.48 11.12 -19.88
C VAL A 690 24.80 10.93 -19.16
N GLU A 691 25.03 11.64 -18.08
CA GLU A 691 26.23 11.50 -17.25
C GLU A 691 26.26 10.16 -16.52
N MET A 692 25.13 9.69 -15.98
CA MET A 692 25.04 8.37 -15.35
C MET A 692 25.36 7.24 -16.35
N ALA A 693 24.81 7.31 -17.58
CA ALA A 693 25.09 6.33 -18.64
C ALA A 693 26.59 6.29 -18.99
N LYS A 694 27.24 7.47 -19.13
CA LYS A 694 28.68 7.55 -19.40
C LYS A 694 29.56 6.99 -18.29
N THR A 695 29.11 7.09 -17.06
CA THR A 695 29.87 6.68 -15.86
C THR A 695 29.40 5.35 -15.28
N GLU A 696 28.54 4.63 -16.00
CA GLU A 696 27.96 3.33 -15.59
C GLU A 696 27.36 3.34 -14.17
N LYS A 697 26.86 4.49 -13.73
CA LYS A 697 26.24 4.65 -12.42
C LYS A 697 24.82 4.14 -12.41
N ARG A 698 24.38 3.70 -11.22
CA ARG A 698 23.00 3.30 -10.91
C ARG A 698 22.43 4.15 -9.78
N PHE A 699 21.14 4.09 -9.60
CA PHE A 699 20.44 4.78 -8.49
C PHE A 699 20.54 4.00 -7.18
N TYR A 700 20.70 2.66 -7.29
CA TYR A 700 20.83 1.73 -6.17
C TYR A 700 22.08 0.87 -6.25
#